data_288f7d10fb40462aa11daf6f51c95737
#
_entry.id   288f7d10fb40462aa11daf6f51c95737
#
_cell.length_a   1.000
_cell.length_b   1.000
_cell.length_c   1.000
_cell.angle_alpha   90.00
_cell.angle_beta   90.00
_cell.angle_gamma   90.00
#
_symmetry.space_group_name_H-M   'P 1'
#
loop_
_entity.id
_entity.type
_entity.pdbx_description
1 polymer ?
#
loop_
_entity_poly.entity_id
_entity_poly.type
_entity_poly.pdbx_seq_one_letter_code
_entity_poly.pdbx_strand_id
1 'polypeptide(L)'
;MRGKALKDAMREMFLGFFEERDHTRIEPYPVIARWRDDIHLTIASIADFQPHVTSGQVPPPANPLVISQPCIRLTDVAAVGRSGRHLSTFEMMAHHTFNRPKEGAVVYWIDQCVRYCDEMLSDRLGIAASEITYVENPWSGGGNAGPALEVIVGGLELATLVFMSLEEHTDGDIEIKGLRYREMDLQIIDTGYGLERFCWAAAGTPTIYEAIYPESVEWLKELAGFDAMVTGLGLDVDTDALLGELSKLAGILNIDVGTDVASLYEKLAERLGEQGISISVGELKRLTEPLSSIYAIPDHMQAICNMLGDGLVPSNAKAGYLVRMLARRVCRMLGDLSLAVTLAELGAHHMDTHLDFDGFVQSRSAVLQILDLEEARYHEMLRKGEAAVRTALRSVPKTAAEAPDETLFRLAEERGLNPEMVVSIAHALGWENLSVRVGFAADMAARNALHTKAAAVAKTREAFFATNGAAATVREFYEDTSQTAFETTVLDCSALTEVQLSTLNFSSEVKGEPTHAVILRSTLFYPEGGGQLGDQGSLGDTSVVDTRIEGEVIIHLTDGPVQAGLISGQVDWNRRRQLMDHHTAVHIVGGSARAHLGAHIWQAGSNKGERYARLDVTHFQRLTRDDLHQIEDHANEIIAANHSIEKLVMGRAEADQRFGFELYQGGPPKQQQIRIIRIGEHDVQACGGTHHDEAGQVGELRIIRSSQVQDGVERLQIVAGETAREHARAQERLLNESSEVFGVSPENLPATVQRFFGEWKSQQKRIEILEAEIVRLRTSGGGGDAVEKDGIRYAIMEIDGEMKQMMTMLTQLTRDASKPTLAILGTRSDGGKLIVASTEGSLAAERHDAVEILNAIAGHIGGGGGGRPTLAQGGGSNGDGIPAALDAARQLLGL
;
A
#
# COMPACT_ATOMS: atom_id res chain seq x y z
N MET A 1 -14.65 -5.24 38.62
CA MET A 1 -13.39 -5.03 37.87
C MET A 1 -13.80 -4.95 36.38
N ARG A 2 -13.25 -4.04 35.60
CA ARG A 2 -13.51 -3.85 34.17
C ARG A 2 -12.22 -3.40 33.47
N GLY A 3 -12.24 -3.31 32.16
CA GLY A 3 -11.13 -2.78 31.35
C GLY A 3 -9.86 -3.66 31.44
N LYS A 4 -8.72 -3.00 31.27
CA LYS A 4 -7.39 -3.63 31.27
C LYS A 4 -7.14 -4.57 32.47
N ALA A 5 -7.45 -4.12 33.67
CA ALA A 5 -7.21 -4.93 34.87
C ALA A 5 -8.02 -6.25 34.88
N LEU A 6 -9.23 -6.28 34.29
CA LEU A 6 -9.99 -7.51 34.16
C LEU A 6 -9.42 -8.42 33.07
N LYS A 7 -9.02 -7.84 31.95
CA LYS A 7 -8.36 -8.59 30.86
C LYS A 7 -7.09 -9.28 31.35
N ASP A 8 -6.23 -8.55 32.06
CA ASP A 8 -4.98 -9.07 32.59
C ASP A 8 -5.21 -10.18 33.60
N ALA A 9 -6.15 -9.98 34.53
CA ALA A 9 -6.49 -10.99 35.52
C ALA A 9 -7.04 -12.29 34.88
N MET A 10 -7.89 -12.15 33.85
CA MET A 10 -8.48 -13.30 33.15
C MET A 10 -7.43 -14.02 32.32
N ARG A 11 -6.55 -13.28 31.63
CA ARG A 11 -5.43 -13.85 30.85
C ARG A 11 -4.49 -14.63 31.74
N GLU A 12 -4.02 -14.04 32.83
CA GLU A 12 -3.10 -14.69 33.75
C GLU A 12 -3.75 -15.91 34.45
N MET A 13 -5.03 -15.84 34.77
CA MET A 13 -5.77 -16.98 35.31
C MET A 13 -5.78 -18.16 34.33
N PHE A 14 -6.06 -17.88 33.04
CA PHE A 14 -6.09 -18.91 32.02
C PHE A 14 -4.69 -19.50 31.76
N LEU A 15 -3.69 -18.64 31.53
CA LEU A 15 -2.32 -19.09 31.27
C LEU A 15 -1.78 -19.91 32.45
N GLY A 16 -1.93 -19.42 33.70
CA GLY A 16 -1.49 -20.11 34.90
C GLY A 16 -2.21 -21.44 35.14
N PHE A 17 -3.52 -21.54 34.79
CA PHE A 17 -4.26 -22.78 34.87
C PHE A 17 -3.65 -23.91 34.03
N PHE A 18 -3.18 -23.58 32.83
CA PHE A 18 -2.55 -24.53 31.92
C PHE A 18 -1.08 -24.75 32.23
N GLU A 19 -0.35 -23.73 32.72
CA GLU A 19 1.02 -23.91 33.24
C GLU A 19 1.05 -24.90 34.41
N GLU A 20 0.08 -24.85 35.34
CA GLU A 20 -0.12 -25.84 36.43
C GLU A 20 -0.35 -27.29 35.92
N ARG A 21 -0.62 -27.46 34.61
CA ARG A 21 -0.89 -28.72 33.89
C ARG A 21 0.16 -29.02 32.82
N ASP A 22 1.41 -28.59 33.10
CA ASP A 22 2.61 -28.84 32.29
C ASP A 22 2.56 -28.25 30.85
N HIS A 23 1.70 -27.26 30.60
CA HIS A 23 1.75 -26.52 29.34
C HIS A 23 2.81 -25.43 29.38
N THR A 24 3.62 -25.35 28.34
CA THR A 24 4.61 -24.26 28.20
C THR A 24 3.94 -23.00 27.72
N ARG A 25 4.03 -21.92 28.46
CA ARG A 25 3.60 -20.58 28.01
C ARG A 25 4.53 -20.10 26.92
N ILE A 26 3.97 -19.66 25.81
CA ILE A 26 4.71 -19.04 24.70
C ILE A 26 4.24 -17.60 24.49
N GLU A 27 5.14 -16.76 23.99
CA GLU A 27 4.82 -15.40 23.63
C GLU A 27 3.87 -15.35 22.42
N PRO A 28 2.94 -14.39 22.37
CA PRO A 28 2.05 -14.22 21.24
C PRO A 28 2.82 -13.84 19.97
N TYR A 29 2.32 -14.27 18.85
CA TYR A 29 2.81 -13.89 17.53
C TYR A 29 2.27 -12.49 17.15
N PRO A 30 2.97 -11.76 16.27
CA PRO A 30 2.45 -10.50 15.75
C PRO A 30 1.08 -10.64 15.09
N VAL A 31 0.26 -9.59 15.10
CA VAL A 31 -1.01 -9.61 14.36
C VAL A 31 -0.80 -9.57 12.85
N ILE A 32 0.40 -9.17 12.40
CA ILE A 32 0.81 -9.21 10.99
C ILE A 32 1.53 -10.54 10.73
N ALA A 33 0.88 -11.43 9.96
CA ALA A 33 1.36 -12.79 9.71
C ALA A 33 2.53 -12.82 8.71
N ARG A 34 3.73 -12.44 9.13
CA ARG A 34 4.93 -12.36 8.28
C ARG A 34 5.65 -13.69 8.08
N TRP A 35 5.31 -14.69 8.87
CA TRP A 35 5.85 -16.06 8.77
C TRP A 35 5.16 -16.95 7.74
N ARG A 36 4.12 -16.42 7.08
CA ARG A 36 3.35 -17.12 6.05
C ARG A 36 2.86 -16.12 4.98
N ASP A 37 2.56 -16.60 3.78
CA ASP A 37 2.24 -15.77 2.61
C ASP A 37 0.78 -15.87 2.14
N ASP A 38 -0.03 -16.72 2.78
CA ASP A 38 -1.42 -16.99 2.40
C ASP A 38 -2.44 -16.14 3.18
N ILE A 39 -2.07 -15.61 4.34
CA ILE A 39 -2.86 -14.65 5.11
C ILE A 39 -2.06 -13.38 5.39
N HIS A 40 -2.75 -12.27 5.65
CA HIS A 40 -2.12 -11.00 6.01
C HIS A 40 -2.16 -10.70 7.51
N LEU A 41 -3.20 -11.19 8.19
CA LEU A 41 -3.48 -10.92 9.59
C LEU A 41 -3.68 -12.24 10.34
N THR A 42 -3.25 -12.29 11.59
CA THR A 42 -3.51 -13.40 12.51
C THR A 42 -4.98 -13.37 12.91
N ILE A 43 -5.73 -14.41 12.56
CA ILE A 43 -7.19 -14.50 12.77
C ILE A 43 -7.60 -15.49 13.87
N ALA A 44 -6.66 -16.32 14.33
CA ALA A 44 -6.82 -17.32 15.38
C ALA A 44 -5.44 -17.78 15.84
N SER A 45 -5.33 -18.33 17.06
CA SER A 45 -4.06 -18.85 17.59
C SER A 45 -3.47 -19.98 16.77
N ILE A 46 -4.29 -20.86 16.19
CA ILE A 46 -3.81 -21.94 15.31
C ILE A 46 -3.15 -21.42 14.03
N ALA A 47 -3.48 -20.20 13.59
CA ALA A 47 -2.86 -19.58 12.43
C ALA A 47 -1.35 -19.41 12.59
N ASP A 48 -0.85 -19.32 13.82
CA ASP A 48 0.56 -19.21 14.15
C ASP A 48 1.34 -20.48 13.77
N PHE A 49 0.65 -21.61 13.78
CA PHE A 49 1.21 -22.95 13.53
C PHE A 49 0.90 -23.47 12.13
N GLN A 50 -0.10 -22.91 11.44
CA GLN A 50 -0.45 -23.29 10.07
C GLN A 50 0.44 -22.57 9.03
N PRO A 51 0.76 -23.25 7.89
CA PRO A 51 0.53 -24.67 7.60
C PRO A 51 1.69 -25.57 8.08
N HIS A 52 2.78 -25.00 8.55
CA HIS A 52 4.06 -25.70 8.68
C HIS A 52 4.09 -26.69 9.86
N VAL A 53 3.56 -26.28 11.02
CA VAL A 53 3.50 -27.19 12.20
C VAL A 53 2.34 -28.17 12.04
N THR A 54 1.18 -27.71 11.56
CA THR A 54 0.02 -28.60 11.38
C THR A 54 0.20 -29.66 10.32
N SER A 55 1.07 -29.43 9.33
CA SER A 55 1.48 -30.47 8.36
C SER A 55 2.57 -31.40 8.88
N GLY A 56 3.12 -31.16 10.06
CA GLY A 56 4.23 -31.92 10.64
C GLY A 56 5.60 -31.60 10.03
N GLN A 57 5.69 -30.63 9.15
CA GLN A 57 6.95 -30.21 8.51
C GLN A 57 7.91 -29.53 9.51
N VAL A 58 7.37 -28.78 10.45
CA VAL A 58 8.12 -28.06 11.48
C VAL A 58 7.63 -28.52 12.85
N PRO A 59 8.50 -28.79 13.84
CA PRO A 59 8.05 -29.11 15.20
C PRO A 59 7.39 -27.87 15.82
N PRO A 60 6.40 -28.05 16.73
CA PRO A 60 5.85 -26.96 17.51
C PRO A 60 6.91 -26.35 18.43
N PRO A 61 6.78 -25.05 18.82
CA PRO A 61 7.72 -24.40 19.75
C PRO A 61 7.74 -25.07 21.13
N ALA A 62 6.63 -25.64 21.55
CA ALA A 62 6.48 -26.47 22.75
C ALA A 62 5.29 -27.41 22.56
N ASN A 63 5.23 -28.52 23.36
CA ASN A 63 4.13 -29.49 23.30
C ASN A 63 3.96 -30.21 24.63
N PRO A 64 2.89 -29.93 25.42
CA PRO A 64 1.80 -29.00 25.16
C PRO A 64 2.20 -27.53 25.35
N LEU A 65 1.41 -26.62 24.76
CA LEU A 65 1.62 -25.18 24.91
C LEU A 65 0.34 -24.42 25.26
N VAL A 66 0.50 -23.23 25.83
CA VAL A 66 -0.55 -22.26 26.11
C VAL A 66 -0.14 -20.87 25.64
N ILE A 67 -1.10 -20.13 25.07
CA ILE A 67 -0.89 -18.81 24.48
C ILE A 67 -2.14 -17.92 24.67
N SER A 68 -1.95 -16.61 24.72
CA SER A 68 -3.03 -15.64 24.50
C SER A 68 -2.68 -14.80 23.28
N GLN A 69 -3.30 -15.10 22.14
CA GLN A 69 -2.96 -14.55 20.82
C GLN A 69 -3.86 -13.39 20.44
N PRO A 70 -3.32 -12.17 20.23
CA PRO A 70 -4.07 -11.07 19.63
C PRO A 70 -4.45 -11.41 18.19
N CYS A 71 -5.73 -11.25 17.87
CA CYS A 71 -6.32 -11.59 16.59
C CYS A 71 -7.05 -10.39 15.98
N ILE A 72 -7.09 -10.32 14.65
CA ILE A 72 -7.86 -9.31 13.92
C ILE A 72 -8.78 -10.01 12.92
N ARG A 73 -10.10 -9.74 13.04
CA ARG A 73 -11.15 -10.23 12.13
C ARG A 73 -12.02 -9.07 11.69
N LEU A 74 -11.99 -8.77 10.39
CA LEU A 74 -12.74 -7.64 9.82
C LEU A 74 -13.96 -8.09 9.01
N THR A 75 -14.32 -9.38 9.04
CA THR A 75 -15.51 -9.91 8.36
C THR A 75 -16.78 -9.24 8.83
N ASP A 76 -16.91 -9.02 10.16
CA ASP A 76 -18.09 -8.49 10.81
C ASP A 76 -17.93 -7.01 11.23
N VAL A 77 -16.99 -6.28 10.62
CA VAL A 77 -16.70 -4.88 10.96
C VAL A 77 -17.92 -3.96 10.94
N ALA A 78 -18.93 -4.28 10.13
CA ALA A 78 -20.20 -3.54 10.06
C ALA A 78 -21.08 -3.75 11.30
N ALA A 79 -20.96 -4.88 12.00
CA ALA A 79 -21.71 -5.21 13.21
C ALA A 79 -21.05 -4.66 14.49
N VAL A 80 -19.78 -4.24 14.41
CA VAL A 80 -19.06 -3.64 15.54
C VAL A 80 -19.73 -2.35 15.99
N GLY A 81 -19.90 -2.19 17.29
CA GLY A 81 -20.64 -1.08 17.91
C GLY A 81 -22.15 -1.24 17.89
N ARG A 82 -22.72 -2.06 17.00
CA ARG A 82 -24.18 -2.24 16.82
C ARG A 82 -24.76 -3.44 17.52
N SER A 83 -24.05 -4.56 17.47
CA SER A 83 -24.52 -5.83 18.03
C SER A 83 -24.29 -5.98 19.53
N GLY A 84 -23.48 -5.13 20.13
CA GLY A 84 -23.05 -5.22 21.53
C GLY A 84 -22.00 -6.30 21.83
N ARG A 85 -21.57 -7.11 20.82
CA ARG A 85 -20.71 -8.28 21.02
C ARG A 85 -19.67 -8.56 19.95
N HIS A 86 -19.78 -7.99 18.73
CA HIS A 86 -18.78 -8.16 17.68
C HIS A 86 -17.61 -7.21 17.89
N LEU A 87 -16.41 -7.72 17.66
CA LEU A 87 -15.15 -7.00 17.78
C LEU A 87 -14.36 -7.14 16.47
N SER A 88 -13.61 -6.11 16.10
CA SER A 88 -12.64 -6.19 14.97
C SER A 88 -11.30 -6.77 15.42
N THR A 89 -11.00 -6.72 16.71
CA THR A 89 -9.81 -7.31 17.33
C THR A 89 -10.14 -7.90 18.69
N PHE A 90 -9.51 -9.00 19.02
CA PHE A 90 -9.71 -9.71 20.30
C PHE A 90 -8.49 -10.58 20.59
N GLU A 91 -8.34 -11.02 21.83
CA GLU A 91 -7.35 -12.02 22.23
C GLU A 91 -7.99 -13.41 22.27
N MET A 92 -7.38 -14.35 21.57
CA MET A 92 -7.72 -15.76 21.64
C MET A 92 -6.77 -16.45 22.60
N MET A 93 -7.24 -16.70 23.82
CA MET A 93 -6.54 -17.59 24.76
C MET A 93 -6.68 -19.01 24.22
N ALA A 94 -5.61 -19.78 24.20
CA ALA A 94 -5.62 -21.10 23.62
C ALA A 94 -4.61 -22.03 24.30
N HIS A 95 -4.95 -23.32 24.30
CA HIS A 95 -3.97 -24.36 24.58
C HIS A 95 -3.94 -25.35 23.41
N HIS A 96 -2.76 -25.84 23.08
CA HIS A 96 -2.55 -26.70 21.93
C HIS A 96 -1.73 -27.93 22.31
N THR A 97 -2.05 -29.08 21.68
CA THR A 97 -1.19 -30.28 21.64
C THR A 97 -1.05 -30.77 20.21
N PHE A 98 0.12 -31.29 19.91
CA PHE A 98 0.45 -31.86 18.60
C PHE A 98 0.82 -33.33 18.81
N ASN A 99 -0.18 -34.20 18.75
CA ASN A 99 -0.01 -35.63 19.02
C ASN A 99 0.40 -36.41 17.75
N ARG A 100 1.24 -37.43 17.92
CA ARG A 100 1.63 -38.38 16.87
C ARG A 100 1.24 -39.81 17.33
N PRO A 101 -0.03 -40.18 17.21
CA PRO A 101 -0.49 -41.49 17.74
C PRO A 101 0.24 -42.68 17.14
N LYS A 102 0.59 -42.63 15.85
CA LYS A 102 1.32 -43.69 15.17
C LYS A 102 2.74 -43.91 15.72
N GLU A 103 3.32 -42.88 16.32
CA GLU A 103 4.64 -42.89 16.97
C GLU A 103 4.55 -43.16 18.46
N GLY A 104 3.32 -43.29 19.02
CA GLY A 104 3.09 -43.42 20.47
C GLY A 104 3.27 -42.12 21.26
N ALA A 105 3.44 -40.99 20.60
CA ALA A 105 3.64 -39.67 21.19
C ALA A 105 2.30 -38.94 21.29
N VAL A 106 1.56 -39.21 22.35
CA VAL A 106 0.28 -38.60 22.67
C VAL A 106 0.35 -37.90 24.02
N VAL A 107 0.11 -36.59 24.07
CA VAL A 107 0.01 -35.81 25.30
C VAL A 107 -1.35 -36.02 25.94
N TYR A 108 -2.43 -35.59 25.24
CA TYR A 108 -3.82 -35.88 25.59
C TYR A 108 -4.73 -35.62 24.36
N TRP A 109 -5.97 -36.12 24.41
CA TRP A 109 -6.95 -35.98 23.34
C TRP A 109 -8.31 -35.47 23.88
N ILE A 110 -9.39 -35.71 23.20
CA ILE A 110 -10.73 -35.15 23.41
C ILE A 110 -11.16 -35.11 24.87
N ASP A 111 -11.21 -36.28 25.55
CA ASP A 111 -11.74 -36.39 26.89
C ASP A 111 -11.03 -35.49 27.90
N GLN A 112 -9.69 -35.40 27.79
CA GLN A 112 -8.92 -34.59 28.70
C GLN A 112 -9.02 -33.10 28.38
N CYS A 113 -9.14 -32.75 27.10
CA CYS A 113 -9.39 -31.38 26.65
C CYS A 113 -10.73 -30.85 27.19
N VAL A 114 -11.80 -31.62 27.04
CA VAL A 114 -13.12 -31.26 27.57
C VAL A 114 -13.08 -31.15 29.08
N ARG A 115 -12.37 -32.09 29.78
CA ARG A 115 -12.20 -32.05 31.24
C ARG A 115 -11.47 -30.80 31.70
N TYR A 116 -10.40 -30.39 31.05
CA TYR A 116 -9.69 -29.14 31.36
C TYR A 116 -10.58 -27.92 31.17
N CYS A 117 -11.40 -27.88 30.12
CA CYS A 117 -12.36 -26.81 29.90
C CYS A 117 -13.39 -26.76 31.06
N ASP A 118 -13.94 -27.91 31.42
CA ASP A 118 -14.93 -28.02 32.49
C ASP A 118 -14.37 -27.60 33.84
N GLU A 119 -13.17 -28.10 34.20
CA GLU A 119 -12.44 -27.72 35.42
C GLU A 119 -12.15 -26.20 35.47
N MET A 120 -11.73 -25.60 34.34
CA MET A 120 -11.48 -24.17 34.29
C MET A 120 -12.77 -23.37 34.53
N LEU A 121 -13.85 -23.73 33.86
CA LEU A 121 -15.13 -23.03 34.00
C LEU A 121 -15.76 -23.23 35.38
N SER A 122 -15.77 -24.49 35.90
CA SER A 122 -16.41 -24.79 37.15
C SER A 122 -15.56 -24.46 38.38
N ASP A 123 -14.29 -24.89 38.40
CA ASP A 123 -13.42 -24.75 39.59
C ASP A 123 -12.79 -23.37 39.71
N ARG A 124 -12.37 -22.75 38.58
CA ARG A 124 -11.69 -21.44 38.62
C ARG A 124 -12.66 -20.28 38.51
N LEU A 125 -13.69 -20.42 37.68
CA LEU A 125 -14.68 -19.35 37.47
C LEU A 125 -15.99 -19.53 38.25
N GLY A 126 -16.21 -20.71 38.86
CA GLY A 126 -17.38 -20.96 39.67
C GLY A 126 -18.68 -21.08 38.88
N ILE A 127 -18.61 -21.41 37.59
CA ILE A 127 -19.79 -21.59 36.74
C ILE A 127 -20.42 -22.97 37.05
N ALA A 128 -21.72 -22.99 37.37
CA ALA A 128 -22.39 -24.25 37.63
C ALA A 128 -22.43 -25.14 36.39
N ALA A 129 -22.18 -26.43 36.51
CA ALA A 129 -22.16 -27.38 35.42
C ALA A 129 -23.50 -27.39 34.62
N SER A 130 -24.63 -27.06 35.27
CA SER A 130 -25.96 -26.95 34.63
C SER A 130 -26.09 -25.72 33.70
N GLU A 131 -25.17 -24.77 33.77
CA GLU A 131 -25.18 -23.56 32.94
C GLU A 131 -24.21 -23.70 31.74
N ILE A 132 -23.40 -24.77 31.72
CA ILE A 132 -22.46 -25.05 30.63
C ILE A 132 -23.16 -25.97 29.61
N THR A 133 -23.16 -25.56 28.35
CA THR A 133 -23.69 -26.34 27.23
C THR A 133 -22.60 -26.56 26.19
N TYR A 134 -22.38 -27.81 25.82
CA TYR A 134 -21.47 -28.20 24.74
C TYR A 134 -22.28 -28.51 23.48
N VAL A 135 -21.99 -27.84 22.37
CA VAL A 135 -22.66 -28.01 21.08
C VAL A 135 -21.68 -28.57 20.07
N GLU A 136 -22.01 -29.72 19.48
CA GLU A 136 -21.18 -30.28 18.40
C GLU A 136 -21.37 -29.48 17.11
N ASN A 137 -20.27 -28.97 16.57
CA ASN A 137 -20.24 -28.25 15.30
C ASN A 137 -18.89 -28.47 14.60
N PRO A 138 -18.79 -29.32 13.56
CA PRO A 138 -17.54 -29.58 12.87
C PRO A 138 -16.88 -28.31 12.37
N TRP A 139 -15.58 -28.17 12.65
CA TRP A 139 -14.77 -27.03 12.28
C TRP A 139 -13.93 -27.33 11.05
N SER A 140 -13.72 -26.30 10.20
CA SER A 140 -12.76 -26.33 9.07
C SER A 140 -12.18 -24.94 8.83
N GLY A 141 -10.85 -24.86 8.63
CA GLY A 141 -10.15 -23.61 8.39
C GLY A 141 -8.66 -23.80 8.11
N GLY A 142 -8.07 -22.92 7.30
CA GLY A 142 -6.63 -22.94 7.04
C GLY A 142 -6.08 -24.25 6.45
N GLY A 143 -6.90 -25.01 5.70
CA GLY A 143 -6.51 -26.28 5.12
C GLY A 143 -6.65 -27.49 6.07
N ASN A 144 -7.20 -27.31 7.28
CA ASN A 144 -7.42 -28.37 8.25
C ASN A 144 -8.90 -28.43 8.67
N ALA A 145 -9.33 -29.59 9.22
CA ALA A 145 -10.65 -29.76 9.75
C ALA A 145 -10.69 -30.83 10.87
N GLY A 146 -11.82 -30.87 11.59
CA GLY A 146 -12.07 -31.90 12.60
C GLY A 146 -13.37 -31.70 13.34
N PRO A 147 -13.77 -32.66 14.21
CA PRO A 147 -14.85 -32.47 15.18
C PRO A 147 -14.56 -31.26 16.06
N ALA A 148 -15.60 -30.59 16.50
CA ALA A 148 -15.43 -29.47 17.44
C ALA A 148 -16.63 -29.35 18.37
N LEU A 149 -16.40 -28.73 19.53
CA LEU A 149 -17.38 -28.38 20.53
C LEU A 149 -17.39 -26.89 20.76
N GLU A 150 -18.51 -26.23 20.56
CA GLU A 150 -18.77 -24.87 21.03
C GLU A 150 -19.19 -24.93 22.51
N VAL A 151 -18.57 -24.11 23.33
CA VAL A 151 -18.82 -24.05 24.79
C VAL A 151 -19.64 -22.81 25.07
N ILE A 152 -20.89 -23.00 25.45
CA ILE A 152 -21.88 -21.94 25.64
C ILE A 152 -22.25 -21.84 27.11
N VAL A 153 -22.21 -20.62 27.65
CA VAL A 153 -22.66 -20.30 29.00
C VAL A 153 -23.62 -19.13 28.93
N GLY A 154 -24.83 -19.33 29.46
CA GLY A 154 -25.84 -18.28 29.46
C GLY A 154 -26.22 -17.79 28.05
N GLY A 155 -26.07 -18.61 27.02
CA GLY A 155 -26.31 -18.25 25.62
C GLY A 155 -25.13 -17.55 24.92
N LEU A 156 -24.03 -17.34 25.64
CA LEU A 156 -22.80 -16.79 25.09
C LEU A 156 -21.79 -17.90 24.80
N GLU A 157 -21.31 -18.01 23.58
CA GLU A 157 -20.19 -18.87 23.21
C GLU A 157 -18.90 -18.29 23.81
N LEU A 158 -18.33 -18.97 24.80
CA LEU A 158 -17.10 -18.59 25.47
C LEU A 158 -15.86 -19.17 24.80
N ALA A 159 -15.98 -20.42 24.29
CA ALA A 159 -14.86 -21.13 23.71
C ALA A 159 -15.30 -22.07 22.59
N THR A 160 -14.35 -22.46 21.76
CA THR A 160 -14.47 -23.55 20.80
C THR A 160 -13.30 -24.51 21.01
N LEU A 161 -13.58 -25.80 21.17
CA LEU A 161 -12.60 -26.86 21.30
C LEU A 161 -12.56 -27.65 19.99
N VAL A 162 -11.47 -27.57 19.24
CA VAL A 162 -11.32 -28.23 17.95
C VAL A 162 -10.38 -29.43 18.07
N PHE A 163 -10.78 -30.55 17.53
CA PHE A 163 -10.04 -31.81 17.50
C PHE A 163 -9.61 -32.07 16.07
N MET A 164 -8.55 -31.38 15.66
CA MET A 164 -8.10 -31.34 14.28
C MET A 164 -7.35 -32.64 13.94
N SER A 165 -7.88 -33.39 12.98
CA SER A 165 -7.31 -34.67 12.50
C SER A 165 -7.40 -34.84 10.98
N LEU A 166 -7.86 -33.83 10.27
CA LEU A 166 -8.13 -33.86 8.85
C LEU A 166 -7.35 -32.74 8.12
N GLU A 167 -6.79 -33.06 6.94
CA GLU A 167 -6.18 -32.10 6.01
C GLU A 167 -6.96 -32.02 4.70
N GLU A 168 -7.08 -30.82 4.15
CA GLU A 168 -7.71 -30.58 2.84
C GLU A 168 -6.92 -31.26 1.73
N HIS A 169 -7.61 -32.08 0.93
CA HIS A 169 -6.99 -32.81 -0.18
C HIS A 169 -8.01 -33.07 -1.30
N THR A 170 -7.60 -32.89 -2.55
CA THR A 170 -8.49 -33.09 -3.72
C THR A 170 -9.07 -34.48 -3.82
N ASP A 171 -8.32 -35.48 -3.38
CA ASP A 171 -8.71 -36.91 -3.39
C ASP A 171 -9.27 -37.39 -2.04
N GLY A 172 -9.58 -36.45 -1.13
CA GLY A 172 -10.14 -36.74 0.19
C GLY A 172 -11.52 -37.41 0.08
N ASP A 173 -11.82 -38.32 1.01
CA ASP A 173 -13.08 -39.08 1.10
C ASP A 173 -14.09 -38.49 2.10
N ILE A 174 -13.65 -37.53 2.91
CA ILE A 174 -14.47 -36.82 3.92
C ILE A 174 -14.86 -35.45 3.38
N GLU A 175 -16.13 -35.11 3.39
CA GLU A 175 -16.63 -33.78 2.98
C GLU A 175 -17.12 -32.99 4.19
N ILE A 176 -16.56 -31.78 4.38
CA ILE A 176 -16.99 -30.81 5.42
C ILE A 176 -17.16 -29.44 4.76
N LYS A 177 -18.34 -28.84 4.88
CA LYS A 177 -18.68 -27.50 4.34
C LYS A 177 -18.32 -27.33 2.84
N GLY A 178 -18.43 -28.43 2.05
CA GLY A 178 -18.20 -28.41 0.62
C GLY A 178 -16.74 -28.57 0.19
N LEU A 179 -15.81 -28.77 1.12
CA LEU A 179 -14.40 -29.08 0.87
C LEU A 179 -14.11 -30.54 1.20
N ARG A 180 -13.13 -31.13 0.49
CA ARG A 180 -12.71 -32.51 0.68
C ARG A 180 -11.49 -32.61 1.56
N TYR A 181 -11.51 -33.58 2.49
CA TYR A 181 -10.47 -33.84 3.47
C TYR A 181 -10.10 -35.32 3.50
N ARG A 182 -8.87 -35.58 3.97
CA ARG A 182 -8.39 -36.92 4.35
C ARG A 182 -7.80 -36.88 5.76
N GLU A 183 -7.71 -38.04 6.40
CA GLU A 183 -7.03 -38.17 7.71
C GLU A 183 -5.56 -37.78 7.60
N MET A 184 -5.06 -37.05 8.57
CA MET A 184 -3.66 -36.72 8.71
C MET A 184 -2.99 -37.51 9.84
N ASP A 185 -1.65 -37.62 9.82
CA ASP A 185 -0.89 -38.36 10.83
C ASP A 185 -0.88 -37.67 12.21
N LEU A 186 -1.10 -36.36 12.23
CA LEU A 186 -1.17 -35.56 13.46
C LEU A 186 -2.61 -35.51 13.98
N GLN A 187 -2.75 -35.56 15.31
CA GLN A 187 -3.96 -35.19 16.03
C GLN A 187 -3.68 -33.97 16.87
N ILE A 188 -4.31 -32.85 16.52
CA ILE A 188 -4.04 -31.53 17.12
C ILE A 188 -5.23 -31.09 17.93
N ILE A 189 -4.98 -30.79 19.21
CA ILE A 189 -5.91 -29.99 20.01
C ILE A 189 -5.69 -28.55 19.63
N ASP A 190 -6.73 -27.93 19.06
CA ASP A 190 -6.81 -26.51 18.80
C ASP A 190 -7.98 -25.93 19.59
N THR A 191 -7.70 -25.00 20.48
CA THR A 191 -8.74 -24.38 21.29
C THR A 191 -8.74 -22.88 21.11
N GLY A 192 -9.92 -22.27 21.23
CA GLY A 192 -10.06 -20.83 21.18
C GLY A 192 -11.02 -20.34 22.26
N TYR A 193 -10.47 -19.66 23.28
CA TYR A 193 -11.23 -19.03 24.36
C TYR A 193 -11.17 -17.52 24.18
N GLY A 194 -12.34 -16.88 23.95
CA GLY A 194 -12.39 -15.44 23.70
C GLY A 194 -12.21 -14.63 24.98
N LEU A 195 -11.02 -14.07 25.24
CA LEU A 195 -10.72 -13.28 26.43
C LEU A 195 -11.80 -12.22 26.72
N GLU A 196 -12.17 -11.44 25.73
CA GLU A 196 -13.15 -10.37 25.87
C GLU A 196 -14.55 -10.88 26.21
N ARG A 197 -14.92 -12.07 25.72
CA ARG A 197 -16.20 -12.72 26.06
C ARG A 197 -16.21 -13.17 27.52
N PHE A 198 -15.10 -13.72 28.02
CA PHE A 198 -14.94 -14.03 29.44
C PHE A 198 -15.02 -12.77 30.32
N CYS A 199 -14.36 -11.69 29.90
CA CYS A 199 -14.42 -10.42 30.60
C CYS A 199 -15.85 -9.86 30.62
N TRP A 200 -16.58 -9.95 29.51
CA TRP A 200 -17.95 -9.50 29.42
C TRP A 200 -18.89 -10.32 30.33
N ALA A 201 -18.78 -11.63 30.27
CA ALA A 201 -19.56 -12.52 31.14
C ALA A 201 -19.30 -12.24 32.64
N ALA A 202 -18.02 -12.01 33.01
CA ALA A 202 -17.62 -11.68 34.38
C ALA A 202 -18.05 -10.28 34.84
N ALA A 203 -18.02 -9.29 33.94
CA ALA A 203 -18.40 -7.91 34.25
C ALA A 203 -19.91 -7.70 34.32
N GLY A 204 -20.71 -8.49 33.59
CA GLY A 204 -22.17 -8.39 33.51
C GLY A 204 -22.66 -7.05 32.93
N THR A 205 -21.86 -6.40 32.06
CA THR A 205 -22.23 -5.13 31.44
C THR A 205 -23.23 -5.32 30.29
N PRO A 206 -24.02 -4.30 29.92
CA PRO A 206 -24.94 -4.38 28.79
C PRO A 206 -24.26 -4.80 27.47
N THR A 207 -23.06 -4.29 27.23
CA THR A 207 -22.28 -4.62 26.04
C THR A 207 -20.85 -5.04 26.38
N ILE A 208 -20.20 -5.76 25.45
CA ILE A 208 -18.80 -6.16 25.59
C ILE A 208 -17.86 -4.94 25.68
N TYR A 209 -18.20 -3.83 25.00
CA TYR A 209 -17.35 -2.62 24.97
C TYR A 209 -17.22 -1.95 26.31
N GLU A 210 -18.28 -1.95 27.13
CA GLU A 210 -18.28 -1.40 28.48
C GLU A 210 -17.52 -2.30 29.48
N ALA A 211 -17.37 -3.59 29.14
CA ALA A 211 -16.55 -4.51 29.92
C ALA A 211 -15.04 -4.30 29.67
N ILE A 212 -14.65 -4.07 28.40
CA ILE A 212 -13.25 -4.13 27.97
C ILE A 212 -12.63 -2.76 27.70
N TYR A 213 -13.42 -1.72 27.39
CA TYR A 213 -12.97 -0.33 27.11
C TYR A 213 -13.71 0.71 27.96
N PRO A 214 -13.92 0.49 29.27
CA PRO A 214 -14.78 1.37 30.06
C PRO A 214 -14.30 2.82 30.06
N GLU A 215 -12.98 3.06 30.17
CA GLU A 215 -12.40 4.40 30.23
C GLU A 215 -12.64 5.16 28.91
N SER A 216 -12.42 4.52 27.79
CA SER A 216 -12.63 5.14 26.46
C SER A 216 -14.11 5.36 26.15
N VAL A 217 -14.97 4.43 26.54
CA VAL A 217 -16.42 4.55 26.34
C VAL A 217 -16.97 5.72 27.17
N GLU A 218 -16.59 5.82 28.44
CA GLU A 218 -17.00 6.92 29.34
C GLU A 218 -16.50 8.28 28.78
N TRP A 219 -15.22 8.37 28.44
CA TRP A 219 -14.64 9.58 27.89
C TRP A 219 -15.36 10.03 26.60
N LEU A 220 -15.67 9.13 25.69
CA LEU A 220 -16.39 9.44 24.44
C LEU A 220 -17.85 9.83 24.69
N LYS A 221 -18.53 9.20 25.69
CA LYS A 221 -19.88 9.60 26.13
C LYS A 221 -19.88 11.03 26.67
N GLU A 222 -18.90 11.39 27.49
CA GLU A 222 -18.73 12.75 28.03
C GLU A 222 -18.49 13.77 26.91
N LEU A 223 -17.54 13.50 26.02
CA LEU A 223 -17.22 14.39 24.89
C LEU A 223 -18.40 14.60 23.95
N ALA A 224 -19.19 13.55 23.71
CA ALA A 224 -20.38 13.59 22.86
C ALA A 224 -21.60 14.25 23.56
N GLY A 225 -21.50 14.54 24.86
CA GLY A 225 -22.65 14.99 25.65
C GLY A 225 -23.81 14.00 25.64
N PHE A 226 -23.50 12.70 25.65
CA PHE A 226 -24.45 11.62 25.44
C PHE A 226 -25.57 11.63 26.50
N ASP A 227 -25.27 11.88 27.77
CA ASP A 227 -26.25 11.91 28.85
C ASP A 227 -27.24 13.07 28.70
N ALA A 228 -26.75 14.24 28.26
CA ALA A 228 -27.62 15.37 27.95
C ALA A 228 -28.54 15.07 26.76
N MET A 229 -28.04 14.37 25.75
CA MET A 229 -28.82 13.94 24.59
C MET A 229 -29.92 12.96 25.01
N VAL A 230 -29.57 11.95 25.82
CA VAL A 230 -30.55 10.96 26.35
C VAL A 230 -31.62 11.63 27.17
N THR A 231 -31.22 12.54 28.08
CA THR A 231 -32.16 13.32 28.89
C THR A 231 -33.11 14.16 28.01
N GLY A 232 -32.58 14.75 26.93
CA GLY A 232 -33.34 15.50 25.94
C GLY A 232 -34.36 14.68 25.12
N LEU A 233 -34.19 13.36 25.06
CA LEU A 233 -35.18 12.46 24.42
C LEU A 233 -36.44 12.28 25.27
N GLY A 234 -36.40 12.60 26.59
CA GLY A 234 -37.55 12.46 27.48
C GLY A 234 -38.06 11.04 27.63
N LEU A 235 -37.20 10.05 27.46
CA LEU A 235 -37.52 8.63 27.59
C LEU A 235 -37.79 8.32 29.07
N ASP A 236 -38.97 7.80 29.38
CA ASP A 236 -39.35 7.32 30.73
C ASP A 236 -38.88 5.88 30.92
N VAL A 237 -37.59 5.62 30.61
CA VAL A 237 -36.98 4.28 30.66
C VAL A 237 -35.58 4.39 31.23
N ASP A 238 -35.20 3.45 32.08
CA ASP A 238 -33.82 3.28 32.49
C ASP A 238 -32.94 2.92 31.27
N THR A 239 -32.01 3.81 30.95
CA THR A 239 -31.18 3.70 29.75
C THR A 239 -30.29 2.46 29.78
N ASP A 240 -29.72 2.09 30.94
CA ASP A 240 -28.88 0.91 31.07
C ASP A 240 -29.69 -0.38 30.92
N ALA A 241 -30.92 -0.41 31.46
CA ALA A 241 -31.83 -1.52 31.24
C ALA A 241 -32.24 -1.64 29.77
N LEU A 242 -32.53 -0.52 29.11
CA LEU A 242 -32.85 -0.48 27.67
C LEU A 242 -31.69 -0.99 26.83
N LEU A 243 -30.46 -0.57 27.12
CA LEU A 243 -29.25 -1.02 26.41
C LEU A 243 -29.00 -2.52 26.63
N GLY A 244 -29.21 -3.03 27.83
CA GLY A 244 -29.15 -4.46 28.16
C GLY A 244 -30.13 -5.29 27.35
N GLU A 245 -31.38 -4.83 27.23
CA GLU A 245 -32.41 -5.51 26.41
C GLU A 245 -32.08 -5.40 24.89
N LEU A 246 -31.62 -4.25 24.42
CA LEU A 246 -31.17 -4.09 23.04
C LEU A 246 -30.03 -5.05 22.68
N SER A 247 -29.06 -5.23 23.58
CA SER A 247 -27.94 -6.17 23.38
C SER A 247 -28.41 -7.62 23.29
N LYS A 248 -29.36 -8.04 24.13
CA LYS A 248 -29.95 -9.36 24.07
C LYS A 248 -30.72 -9.55 22.74
N LEU A 249 -31.55 -8.58 22.34
CA LEU A 249 -32.35 -8.65 21.13
C LEU A 249 -31.49 -8.60 19.85
N ALA A 250 -30.45 -7.80 19.83
CA ALA A 250 -29.49 -7.75 18.72
C ALA A 250 -28.84 -9.12 18.46
N GLY A 251 -28.66 -9.92 19.52
CA GLY A 251 -28.22 -11.30 19.45
C GLY A 251 -29.18 -12.26 18.78
N ILE A 252 -30.47 -12.05 18.98
CA ILE A 252 -31.53 -12.91 18.44
C ILE A 252 -31.80 -12.57 16.97
N LEU A 253 -31.65 -11.32 16.58
CA LEU A 253 -32.04 -10.80 15.27
C LEU A 253 -30.98 -11.02 14.17
N ASN A 254 -30.03 -11.85 14.35
CA ASN A 254 -29.01 -12.19 13.35
C ASN A 254 -28.74 -11.00 12.41
N ILE A 255 -27.91 -10.05 12.87
CA ILE A 255 -27.56 -8.85 12.09
C ILE A 255 -26.55 -9.29 11.02
N ASP A 256 -27.01 -10.11 10.07
CA ASP A 256 -26.20 -10.54 8.96
C ASP A 256 -25.98 -9.39 7.95
N VAL A 257 -24.84 -9.45 7.28
CA VAL A 257 -24.49 -8.59 6.16
C VAL A 257 -25.59 -8.70 5.09
N GLY A 258 -26.45 -7.67 4.98
CA GLY A 258 -27.55 -7.63 4.01
C GLY A 258 -28.94 -7.40 4.60
N THR A 259 -29.08 -7.36 5.92
CA THR A 259 -30.36 -7.00 6.55
C THR A 259 -30.61 -5.49 6.37
N ASP A 260 -31.78 -5.14 5.84
CA ASP A 260 -32.20 -3.75 5.76
C ASP A 260 -32.22 -3.12 7.17
N VAL A 261 -31.38 -2.11 7.37
CA VAL A 261 -31.20 -1.42 8.66
C VAL A 261 -32.54 -0.83 9.16
N ALA A 262 -33.41 -0.35 8.25
CA ALA A 262 -34.71 0.18 8.62
C ALA A 262 -35.64 -0.91 9.20
N SER A 263 -35.68 -2.06 8.53
CA SER A 263 -36.42 -3.24 8.99
C SER A 263 -35.93 -3.77 10.34
N LEU A 264 -34.63 -3.64 10.62
CA LEU A 264 -34.03 -4.04 11.89
C LEU A 264 -34.54 -3.16 13.04
N TYR A 265 -34.57 -1.84 12.86
CA TYR A 265 -35.08 -0.92 13.88
C TYR A 265 -36.58 -1.10 14.15
N GLU A 266 -37.36 -1.40 13.12
CA GLU A 266 -38.78 -1.72 13.30
C GLU A 266 -38.95 -2.98 14.15
N LYS A 267 -38.25 -4.06 13.86
CA LYS A 267 -38.28 -5.29 14.66
C LYS A 267 -37.78 -5.12 16.09
N LEU A 268 -36.73 -4.28 16.28
CA LEU A 268 -36.23 -3.95 17.61
C LEU A 268 -37.25 -3.18 18.42
N ALA A 269 -37.90 -2.18 17.84
CA ALA A 269 -38.96 -1.41 18.51
C ALA A 269 -40.17 -2.28 18.85
N GLU A 270 -40.60 -3.20 17.94
CA GLU A 270 -41.67 -4.17 18.18
C GLU A 270 -41.35 -5.10 19.36
N ARG A 271 -40.15 -5.67 19.38
CA ARG A 271 -39.70 -6.57 20.45
C ARG A 271 -39.54 -5.87 21.80
N LEU A 272 -39.07 -4.64 21.82
CA LEU A 272 -39.05 -3.81 23.04
C LEU A 272 -40.46 -3.54 23.54
N GLY A 273 -41.42 -3.28 22.60
CA GLY A 273 -42.83 -3.12 22.93
C GLY A 273 -43.44 -4.37 23.56
N GLU A 274 -43.09 -5.58 23.10
CA GLU A 274 -43.50 -6.85 23.72
C GLU A 274 -43.02 -7.00 25.18
N GLN A 275 -41.86 -6.34 25.50
CA GLN A 275 -41.30 -6.33 26.86
C GLN A 275 -41.81 -5.14 27.70
N GLY A 276 -42.74 -4.35 27.19
CA GLY A 276 -43.33 -3.21 27.90
C GLY A 276 -42.55 -1.91 27.76
N ILE A 277 -41.49 -1.86 26.90
CA ILE A 277 -40.69 -0.69 26.62
C ILE A 277 -41.25 -0.01 25.36
N SER A 278 -41.93 1.14 25.52
CA SER A 278 -42.48 1.91 24.40
C SER A 278 -41.47 2.92 23.88
N ILE A 279 -40.91 2.66 22.72
CA ILE A 279 -39.93 3.55 22.05
C ILE A 279 -40.21 3.58 20.54
N SER A 280 -40.26 4.75 19.95
CA SER A 280 -40.42 4.87 18.50
C SER A 280 -39.12 4.53 17.77
N VAL A 281 -39.21 4.09 16.51
CA VAL A 281 -38.04 3.85 15.63
C VAL A 281 -37.15 5.07 15.55
N GLY A 282 -37.71 6.29 15.50
CA GLY A 282 -36.94 7.53 15.44
C GLY A 282 -36.17 7.85 16.72
N GLU A 283 -36.72 7.56 17.89
CA GLU A 283 -36.06 7.70 19.20
C GLU A 283 -34.99 6.63 19.35
N LEU A 284 -35.28 5.40 18.98
CA LEU A 284 -34.34 4.28 19.00
C LEU A 284 -33.11 4.58 18.14
N LYS A 285 -33.29 5.10 16.92
CA LYS A 285 -32.18 5.52 16.07
C LYS A 285 -31.35 6.63 16.70
N ARG A 286 -32.00 7.68 17.23
CA ARG A 286 -31.29 8.81 17.88
C ARG A 286 -30.45 8.38 19.09
N LEU A 287 -30.87 7.31 19.78
CA LEU A 287 -30.13 6.73 20.90
C LEU A 287 -28.97 5.83 20.41
N THR A 288 -29.26 4.91 19.50
CA THR A 288 -28.35 3.83 19.16
C THR A 288 -27.29 4.19 18.12
N GLU A 289 -27.55 5.13 17.21
CA GLU A 289 -26.55 5.53 16.19
C GLU A 289 -25.30 6.23 16.79
N PRO A 290 -25.43 7.24 17.68
CA PRO A 290 -24.27 7.80 18.37
C PRO A 290 -23.56 6.77 19.24
N LEU A 291 -24.31 5.97 19.99
CA LEU A 291 -23.75 4.94 20.86
C LEU A 291 -22.99 3.87 20.10
N SER A 292 -23.50 3.46 18.91
CA SER A 292 -22.79 2.55 18.02
C SER A 292 -21.40 3.08 17.62
N SER A 293 -21.29 4.38 17.36
CA SER A 293 -20.02 5.03 17.06
C SER A 293 -19.11 5.09 18.29
N ILE A 294 -19.66 5.44 19.47
CA ILE A 294 -18.93 5.47 20.74
C ILE A 294 -18.33 4.10 21.08
N TYR A 295 -19.06 3.01 20.82
CA TYR A 295 -18.56 1.65 21.06
C TYR A 295 -17.56 1.16 19.99
N ALA A 296 -17.77 1.54 18.74
CA ALA A 296 -16.90 1.09 17.65
C ALA A 296 -15.54 1.78 17.63
N ILE A 297 -15.45 3.04 18.07
CA ILE A 297 -14.20 3.81 18.06
C ILE A 297 -13.08 3.12 18.86
N PRO A 298 -13.24 2.75 20.15
CA PRO A 298 -12.17 2.12 20.90
C PRO A 298 -11.76 0.75 20.35
N ASP A 299 -12.70 -0.06 19.85
CA ASP A 299 -12.41 -1.33 19.21
C ASP A 299 -11.58 -1.15 17.93
N HIS A 300 -11.97 -0.21 17.08
CA HIS A 300 -11.20 0.09 15.87
C HIS A 300 -9.83 0.69 16.19
N MET A 301 -9.71 1.51 17.23
CA MET A 301 -8.42 2.03 17.67
C MET A 301 -7.51 0.93 18.19
N GLN A 302 -8.03 -0.07 18.92
CA GLN A 302 -7.26 -1.24 19.33
C GLN A 302 -6.69 -1.99 18.10
N ALA A 303 -7.53 -2.25 17.09
CA ALA A 303 -7.10 -2.91 15.87
C ALA A 303 -6.05 -2.09 15.10
N ILE A 304 -6.25 -0.79 14.98
CA ILE A 304 -5.32 0.13 14.32
C ILE A 304 -3.97 0.15 15.06
N CYS A 305 -3.99 0.34 16.38
CA CYS A 305 -2.78 0.38 17.18
C CYS A 305 -2.01 -0.94 17.13
N ASN A 306 -2.69 -2.09 17.21
CA ASN A 306 -2.05 -3.40 17.08
C ASN A 306 -1.35 -3.54 15.72
N MET A 307 -2.03 -3.21 14.62
CA MET A 307 -1.44 -3.30 13.28
C MET A 307 -0.27 -2.32 13.07
N LEU A 308 -0.39 -1.08 13.53
CA LEU A 308 0.66 -0.08 13.42
C LEU A 308 1.84 -0.39 14.34
N GLY A 309 1.57 -0.90 15.55
CA GLY A 309 2.58 -1.34 16.52
C GLY A 309 3.47 -2.45 15.97
N ASP A 310 2.88 -3.40 15.24
CA ASP A 310 3.60 -4.45 14.51
C ASP A 310 4.26 -3.95 13.20
N GLY A 311 4.31 -2.64 12.99
CA GLY A 311 5.02 -2.01 11.88
C GLY A 311 4.29 -2.06 10.54
N LEU A 312 2.95 -2.22 10.53
CA LEU A 312 2.20 -2.10 9.28
C LEU A 312 2.07 -0.62 8.88
N VAL A 313 2.35 -0.32 7.62
CA VAL A 313 2.20 1.03 7.08
C VAL A 313 0.90 1.11 6.26
N PRO A 314 0.03 2.12 6.49
CA PRO A 314 -1.18 2.32 5.72
C PRO A 314 -0.87 2.52 4.23
N SER A 315 -1.63 1.82 3.39
CA SER A 315 -1.48 1.88 1.93
C SER A 315 -2.81 1.66 1.21
N ASN A 316 -2.81 1.73 -0.12
CA ASN A 316 -4.00 1.49 -0.93
C ASN A 316 -4.20 0.00 -1.29
N ALA A 317 -3.34 -0.89 -0.81
CA ALA A 317 -3.38 -2.31 -1.16
C ALA A 317 -3.00 -3.21 0.03
N LYS A 318 -3.35 -4.49 -0.06
CA LYS A 318 -3.03 -5.56 0.91
C LYS A 318 -3.45 -5.17 2.34
N ALA A 319 -2.67 -5.60 3.34
CA ALA A 319 -2.96 -5.35 4.76
C ALA A 319 -3.00 -3.84 5.11
N GLY A 320 -2.15 -3.01 4.49
CA GLY A 320 -2.13 -1.57 4.74
C GLY A 320 -3.44 -0.85 4.38
N TYR A 321 -4.22 -1.40 3.44
CA TYR A 321 -5.57 -0.91 3.14
C TYR A 321 -6.53 -1.08 4.32
N LEU A 322 -6.39 -2.15 5.10
CA LEU A 322 -7.27 -2.44 6.23
C LEU A 322 -7.10 -1.41 7.36
N VAL A 323 -5.85 -1.04 7.66
CA VAL A 323 -5.57 0.06 8.61
C VAL A 323 -6.21 1.36 8.14
N ARG A 324 -5.98 1.72 6.87
CA ARG A 324 -6.54 2.95 6.27
C ARG A 324 -8.05 2.95 6.28
N MET A 325 -8.69 1.82 5.99
CA MET A 325 -10.15 1.67 6.04
C MET A 325 -10.68 1.93 7.45
N LEU A 326 -10.07 1.34 8.48
CA LEU A 326 -10.49 1.56 9.86
C LEU A 326 -10.25 3.00 10.31
N ALA A 327 -9.08 3.59 10.02
CA ALA A 327 -8.77 4.98 10.34
C ALA A 327 -9.80 5.95 9.74
N ARG A 328 -10.14 5.79 8.47
CA ARG A 328 -11.19 6.58 7.79
C ARG A 328 -12.57 6.38 8.40
N ARG A 329 -12.88 5.14 8.85
CA ARG A 329 -14.13 4.83 9.53
C ARG A 329 -14.22 5.55 10.87
N VAL A 330 -13.13 5.58 11.64
CA VAL A 330 -13.05 6.35 12.91
C VAL A 330 -13.19 7.84 12.63
N CYS A 331 -12.45 8.42 11.68
CA CYS A 331 -12.59 9.84 11.32
C CYS A 331 -14.03 10.22 10.95
N ARG A 332 -14.75 9.34 10.23
CA ARG A 332 -16.17 9.57 9.92
C ARG A 332 -17.03 9.56 11.20
N MET A 333 -16.83 8.57 12.08
CA MET A 333 -17.57 8.48 13.34
C MET A 333 -17.34 9.70 14.23
N LEU A 334 -16.11 10.24 14.27
CA LEU A 334 -15.81 11.49 14.97
C LEU A 334 -16.60 12.66 14.37
N GLY A 335 -16.68 12.73 13.04
CA GLY A 335 -17.49 13.73 12.34
C GLY A 335 -18.99 13.59 12.63
N ASP A 336 -19.53 12.37 12.59
CA ASP A 336 -20.92 12.08 12.88
C ASP A 336 -21.29 12.45 14.32
N LEU A 337 -20.37 12.25 15.26
CA LEU A 337 -20.50 12.66 16.67
C LEU A 337 -20.17 14.15 16.92
N SER A 338 -19.70 14.88 15.91
CA SER A 338 -19.25 16.28 16.02
C SER A 338 -18.14 16.47 17.07
N LEU A 339 -17.25 15.47 17.22
CA LEU A 339 -16.13 15.52 18.17
C LEU A 339 -14.92 16.24 17.55
N ALA A 340 -14.29 17.11 18.34
CA ALA A 340 -13.09 17.85 17.94
C ALA A 340 -11.77 17.10 18.25
N VAL A 341 -11.86 15.90 18.80
CA VAL A 341 -10.70 15.05 19.12
C VAL A 341 -10.09 14.49 17.83
N THR A 342 -8.75 14.51 17.76
CA THR A 342 -8.01 13.98 16.59
C THR A 342 -7.79 12.48 16.69
N LEU A 343 -7.48 11.86 15.53
CA LEU A 343 -7.15 10.42 15.48
C LEU A 343 -5.89 10.10 16.30
N ALA A 344 -4.92 11.00 16.33
CA ALA A 344 -3.71 10.84 17.14
C ALA A 344 -4.00 10.97 18.65
N GLU A 345 -4.86 11.90 19.07
CA GLU A 345 -5.29 12.00 20.47
C GLU A 345 -6.05 10.75 20.93
N LEU A 346 -6.93 10.19 20.07
CA LEU A 346 -7.57 8.90 20.34
C LEU A 346 -6.54 7.78 20.47
N GLY A 347 -5.56 7.73 19.56
CA GLY A 347 -4.49 6.75 19.60
C GLY A 347 -3.65 6.85 20.86
N ALA A 348 -3.29 8.06 21.28
CA ALA A 348 -2.56 8.31 22.51
C ALA A 348 -3.36 7.84 23.74
N HIS A 349 -4.62 8.26 23.85
CA HIS A 349 -5.52 7.83 24.92
C HIS A 349 -5.65 6.30 24.98
N HIS A 350 -5.84 5.66 23.84
CA HIS A 350 -6.01 4.21 23.76
C HIS A 350 -4.74 3.46 24.18
N MET A 351 -3.56 3.91 23.70
CA MET A 351 -2.28 3.34 24.10
C MET A 351 -2.00 3.49 25.60
N ASP A 352 -2.41 4.61 26.19
CA ASP A 352 -2.19 4.87 27.61
C ASP A 352 -3.15 4.09 28.53
N THR A 353 -4.34 3.73 28.06
CA THR A 353 -5.39 3.11 28.86
C THR A 353 -5.54 1.60 28.65
N HIS A 354 -5.23 1.08 27.48
CA HIS A 354 -5.62 -0.28 27.10
C HIS A 354 -4.49 -1.17 26.59
N LEU A 355 -3.31 -0.63 26.24
CA LEU A 355 -2.22 -1.43 25.68
C LEU A 355 -1.12 -1.75 26.70
N ASP A 356 -0.69 -3.01 26.68
CA ASP A 356 0.28 -3.59 27.62
C ASP A 356 1.63 -3.94 26.99
N PHE A 357 1.76 -3.88 25.67
CA PHE A 357 2.94 -4.43 25.02
C PHE A 357 4.10 -3.45 25.02
N ASP A 358 5.23 -3.82 25.61
CA ASP A 358 6.48 -3.03 25.62
C ASP A 358 6.93 -2.59 24.21
N GLY A 359 6.59 -3.39 23.17
CA GLY A 359 6.85 -3.04 21.77
C GLY A 359 6.17 -1.76 21.27
N PHE A 360 5.04 -1.36 21.89
CA PHE A 360 4.36 -0.11 21.53
C PHE A 360 5.08 1.13 22.03
N VAL A 361 5.84 1.05 23.10
CA VAL A 361 6.61 2.20 23.62
C VAL A 361 7.62 2.67 22.58
N GLN A 362 8.29 1.74 21.89
CA GLN A 362 9.27 2.04 20.86
C GLN A 362 8.61 2.58 19.58
N SER A 363 7.42 2.10 19.23
CA SER A 363 6.69 2.51 18.01
C SER A 363 5.72 3.68 18.21
N ARG A 364 5.47 4.12 19.48
CA ARG A 364 4.46 5.14 19.83
C ARG A 364 4.53 6.40 18.96
N SER A 365 5.73 6.97 18.81
CA SER A 365 5.91 8.20 18.03
C SER A 365 5.53 8.00 16.55
N ALA A 366 5.93 6.88 15.96
CA ALA A 366 5.60 6.54 14.58
C ALA A 366 4.08 6.30 14.41
N VAL A 367 3.45 5.60 15.37
CA VAL A 367 2.00 5.37 15.37
C VAL A 367 1.23 6.69 15.36
N LEU A 368 1.58 7.63 16.25
CA LEU A 368 0.91 8.93 16.33
C LEU A 368 1.12 9.77 15.05
N GLN A 369 2.34 9.79 14.50
CA GLN A 369 2.61 10.47 13.23
C GLN A 369 1.81 9.87 12.06
N ILE A 370 1.66 8.55 12.01
CA ILE A 370 0.86 7.88 10.99
C ILE A 370 -0.62 8.26 11.14
N LEU A 371 -1.14 8.31 12.36
CA LEU A 371 -2.53 8.68 12.62
C LEU A 371 -2.82 10.13 12.20
N ASP A 372 -1.95 11.09 12.55
CA ASP A 372 -2.05 12.48 12.10
C ASP A 372 -2.04 12.58 10.56
N LEU A 373 -1.15 11.84 9.93
CA LEU A 373 -1.04 11.85 8.47
C LEU A 373 -2.27 11.26 7.78
N GLU A 374 -2.83 10.15 8.30
CA GLU A 374 -4.02 9.52 7.73
C GLU A 374 -5.27 10.40 7.93
N GLU A 375 -5.39 11.09 9.05
CA GLU A 375 -6.44 12.08 9.27
C GLU A 375 -6.34 13.26 8.30
N ALA A 376 -5.15 13.82 8.13
CA ALA A 376 -4.90 14.88 7.15
C ALA A 376 -5.24 14.44 5.71
N ARG A 377 -4.86 13.21 5.34
CA ARG A 377 -5.20 12.61 4.05
C ARG A 377 -6.70 12.39 3.89
N TYR A 378 -7.40 12.00 4.96
CA TYR A 378 -8.85 11.86 4.95
C TYR A 378 -9.55 13.19 4.66
N HIS A 379 -9.17 14.26 5.36
CA HIS A 379 -9.73 15.59 5.12
C HIS A 379 -9.40 16.15 3.74
N GLU A 380 -8.18 15.93 3.26
CA GLU A 380 -7.81 16.31 1.88
C GLU A 380 -8.62 15.54 0.83
N MET A 381 -8.84 14.25 1.07
CA MET A 381 -9.65 13.41 0.19
C MET A 381 -11.11 13.87 0.17
N LEU A 382 -11.73 14.23 1.30
CA LEU A 382 -13.07 14.80 1.36
C LEU A 382 -13.15 16.08 0.54
N ARG A 383 -12.20 17.00 0.73
CA ARG A 383 -12.14 18.28 0.00
C ARG A 383 -12.00 18.09 -1.52
N LYS A 384 -11.13 17.17 -1.96
CA LYS A 384 -10.96 16.83 -3.39
C LYS A 384 -12.13 15.99 -3.92
N GLY A 385 -12.71 15.16 -3.06
CA GLY A 385 -13.84 14.28 -3.35
C GLY A 385 -15.11 15.04 -3.67
N GLU A 386 -15.33 16.18 -3.01
CA GLU A 386 -16.51 17.03 -3.25
C GLU A 386 -16.68 17.39 -4.73
N ALA A 387 -15.60 17.86 -5.38
CA ALA A 387 -15.63 18.20 -6.79
C ALA A 387 -15.88 16.97 -7.69
N ALA A 388 -15.32 15.82 -7.34
CA ALA A 388 -15.49 14.57 -8.06
C ALA A 388 -16.93 14.05 -7.93
N VAL A 389 -17.49 14.04 -6.73
CA VAL A 389 -18.88 13.63 -6.45
C VAL A 389 -19.86 14.58 -7.13
N ARG A 390 -19.66 15.89 -7.01
CA ARG A 390 -20.47 16.91 -7.69
C ARG A 390 -20.51 16.69 -9.21
N THR A 391 -19.37 16.37 -9.80
CA THR A 391 -19.25 16.10 -11.24
C THR A 391 -19.93 14.79 -11.61
N ALA A 392 -19.71 13.74 -10.83
CA ALA A 392 -20.23 12.40 -11.11
C ALA A 392 -21.76 12.31 -10.95
N LEU A 393 -22.32 13.06 -9.98
CA LEU A 393 -23.76 13.10 -9.73
C LEU A 393 -24.49 14.23 -10.49
N ARG A 394 -23.82 14.95 -11.39
CA ARG A 394 -24.40 16.10 -12.10
C ARG A 394 -25.70 15.77 -12.85
N SER A 395 -25.81 14.55 -13.38
CA SER A 395 -27.00 14.05 -14.08
C SER A 395 -28.02 13.35 -13.17
N VAL A 396 -27.72 13.16 -11.89
CA VAL A 396 -28.60 12.49 -10.94
C VAL A 396 -29.53 13.54 -10.30
N PRO A 397 -30.84 13.34 -10.33
CA PRO A 397 -31.78 14.25 -9.68
C PRO A 397 -31.50 14.40 -8.18
N LYS A 398 -31.67 15.60 -7.64
CA LYS A 398 -31.48 15.85 -6.18
C LYS A 398 -32.46 15.06 -5.30
N THR A 399 -33.57 14.58 -5.86
CA THR A 399 -34.58 13.76 -5.21
C THR A 399 -34.36 12.26 -5.35
N ALA A 400 -33.23 11.84 -5.97
CA ALA A 400 -32.93 10.43 -6.12
C ALA A 400 -32.73 9.76 -4.75
N ALA A 401 -33.30 8.56 -4.59
CA ALA A 401 -33.18 7.78 -3.37
C ALA A 401 -31.92 6.88 -3.35
N GLU A 402 -31.44 6.48 -4.52
CA GLU A 402 -30.29 5.60 -4.65
C GLU A 402 -29.24 6.20 -5.60
N ALA A 403 -27.97 6.03 -5.22
CA ALA A 403 -26.84 6.38 -6.05
C ALA A 403 -26.62 5.32 -7.16
N PRO A 404 -26.30 5.72 -8.41
CA PRO A 404 -26.03 4.76 -9.47
C PRO A 404 -24.78 3.91 -9.14
N ASP A 405 -24.93 2.60 -9.19
CA ASP A 405 -23.87 1.64 -8.87
C ASP A 405 -22.56 1.91 -9.62
N GLU A 406 -22.62 2.13 -10.92
CA GLU A 406 -21.46 2.37 -11.77
C GLU A 406 -20.72 3.66 -11.37
N THR A 407 -21.45 4.64 -10.84
CA THR A 407 -20.85 5.87 -10.30
C THR A 407 -20.12 5.58 -8.99
N LEU A 408 -20.71 4.75 -8.12
CA LEU A 408 -20.08 4.34 -6.87
C LEU A 408 -18.83 3.49 -7.13
N PHE A 409 -18.91 2.50 -8.04
CA PHE A 409 -17.74 1.69 -8.43
C PHE A 409 -16.60 2.55 -8.97
N ARG A 410 -16.90 3.43 -9.92
CA ARG A 410 -15.90 4.30 -10.53
C ARG A 410 -15.23 5.24 -9.52
N LEU A 411 -15.99 5.87 -8.63
CA LEU A 411 -15.44 6.76 -7.60
C LEU A 411 -14.60 5.99 -6.57
N ALA A 412 -14.98 4.76 -6.26
CA ALA A 412 -14.19 3.89 -5.40
C ALA A 412 -12.86 3.49 -6.05
N GLU A 413 -12.90 3.03 -7.31
CA GLU A 413 -11.72 2.57 -8.04
C GLU A 413 -10.76 3.71 -8.42
N GLU A 414 -11.27 4.82 -8.98
CA GLU A 414 -10.44 5.92 -9.49
C GLU A 414 -10.01 6.93 -8.42
N ARG A 415 -10.82 7.12 -7.37
CA ARG A 415 -10.63 8.18 -6.37
C ARG A 415 -10.48 7.68 -4.94
N GLY A 416 -10.68 6.39 -4.70
CA GLY A 416 -10.66 5.80 -3.36
C GLY A 416 -11.81 6.28 -2.46
N LEU A 417 -12.87 6.83 -3.03
CA LEU A 417 -14.08 7.25 -2.32
C LEU A 417 -15.00 6.05 -2.16
N ASN A 418 -15.10 5.52 -0.96
CA ASN A 418 -16.04 4.43 -0.72
C ASN A 418 -17.51 4.93 -0.88
N PRO A 419 -18.47 4.03 -1.12
CA PRO A 419 -19.86 4.39 -1.38
C PRO A 419 -20.50 5.25 -0.30
N GLU A 420 -20.25 4.96 0.96
CA GLU A 420 -20.80 5.69 2.11
C GLU A 420 -20.25 7.13 2.18
N MET A 421 -18.96 7.32 1.83
CA MET A 421 -18.36 8.66 1.72
C MET A 421 -18.96 9.45 0.56
N VAL A 422 -19.20 8.80 -0.58
CA VAL A 422 -19.86 9.44 -1.72
C VAL A 422 -21.25 9.94 -1.30
N VAL A 423 -22.01 9.13 -0.57
CA VAL A 423 -23.33 9.49 -0.03
C VAL A 423 -23.22 10.64 0.98
N SER A 424 -22.29 10.59 1.93
CA SER A 424 -22.08 11.65 2.92
C SER A 424 -21.73 12.99 2.24
N ILE A 425 -20.85 12.99 1.27
CA ILE A 425 -20.51 14.18 0.47
C ILE A 425 -21.72 14.64 -0.35
N ALA A 426 -22.50 13.72 -0.92
CA ALA A 426 -23.69 14.03 -1.69
C ALA A 426 -24.76 14.70 -0.83
N HIS A 427 -24.98 14.25 0.40
CA HIS A 427 -25.87 14.89 1.37
C HIS A 427 -25.46 16.34 1.62
N ALA A 428 -24.17 16.59 1.91
CA ALA A 428 -23.63 17.94 2.08
C ALA A 428 -23.81 18.83 0.84
N LEU A 429 -23.87 18.21 -0.35
CA LEU A 429 -24.10 18.89 -1.62
C LEU A 429 -25.59 19.03 -2.00
N GLY A 430 -26.52 18.58 -1.13
CA GLY A 430 -27.97 18.71 -1.26
C GLY A 430 -28.68 17.56 -1.99
N TRP A 431 -28.11 16.35 -2.02
CA TRP A 431 -28.78 15.08 -2.34
C TRP A 431 -29.22 14.39 -1.05
N GLU A 432 -30.10 15.01 -0.25
CA GLU A 432 -30.43 14.62 1.12
C GLU A 432 -30.98 13.19 1.28
N ASN A 433 -31.63 12.64 0.26
CA ASN A 433 -32.24 11.31 0.31
C ASN A 433 -31.40 10.21 -0.35
N LEU A 434 -30.21 10.56 -0.88
CA LEU A 434 -29.40 9.60 -1.61
C LEU A 434 -28.83 8.54 -0.66
N SER A 435 -28.93 7.27 -1.05
CA SER A 435 -28.40 6.14 -0.29
C SER A 435 -27.65 5.17 -1.20
N VAL A 436 -26.90 4.26 -0.60
CA VAL A 436 -26.35 3.08 -1.29
C VAL A 436 -27.41 1.99 -1.27
N ARG A 437 -27.70 1.37 -2.42
CA ARG A 437 -28.68 0.28 -2.48
C ARG A 437 -28.26 -0.92 -1.61
N VAL A 438 -29.25 -1.63 -1.13
CA VAL A 438 -29.06 -2.90 -0.40
C VAL A 438 -28.35 -3.91 -1.32
N GLY A 439 -27.32 -4.60 -0.80
CA GLY A 439 -26.54 -5.59 -1.56
C GLY A 439 -25.35 -5.05 -2.33
N PHE A 440 -25.16 -3.73 -2.47
CA PHE A 440 -23.99 -3.15 -3.19
C PHE A 440 -22.65 -3.60 -2.60
N ALA A 441 -22.54 -3.75 -1.28
CA ALA A 441 -21.32 -4.22 -0.63
C ALA A 441 -20.95 -5.66 -1.04
N ALA A 442 -21.95 -6.54 -1.24
CA ALA A 442 -21.74 -7.89 -1.73
C ALA A 442 -21.23 -7.91 -3.18
N ASP A 443 -21.80 -7.03 -4.04
CA ASP A 443 -21.36 -6.90 -5.43
C ASP A 443 -19.94 -6.34 -5.53
N MET A 444 -19.59 -5.37 -4.67
CA MET A 444 -18.22 -4.84 -4.56
C MET A 444 -17.24 -5.94 -4.12
N ALA A 445 -17.61 -6.74 -3.13
CA ALA A 445 -16.79 -7.85 -2.66
C ALA A 445 -16.61 -8.93 -3.76
N ALA A 446 -17.68 -9.27 -4.49
CA ALA A 446 -17.63 -10.21 -5.61
C ALA A 446 -16.73 -9.70 -6.74
N ARG A 447 -16.82 -8.41 -7.08
CA ARG A 447 -15.98 -7.77 -8.10
C ARG A 447 -14.49 -7.80 -7.70
N ASN A 448 -14.18 -7.50 -6.45
CA ASN A 448 -12.82 -7.58 -5.90
C ASN A 448 -12.28 -9.02 -5.86
N ALA A 449 -13.14 -10.01 -5.53
CA ALA A 449 -12.77 -11.42 -5.50
C ALA A 449 -12.44 -11.97 -6.90
N LEU A 450 -13.13 -11.50 -7.96
CA LEU A 450 -12.83 -11.85 -9.34
C LEU A 450 -11.43 -11.38 -9.77
N HIS A 451 -11.04 -10.17 -9.39
CA HIS A 451 -9.68 -9.65 -9.64
C HIS A 451 -8.62 -10.46 -8.88
N THR A 452 -8.90 -10.89 -7.66
CA THR A 452 -7.99 -11.69 -6.83
C THR A 452 -7.85 -13.13 -7.38
N LYS A 453 -8.96 -13.75 -7.82
CA LYS A 453 -8.94 -15.09 -8.45
C LYS A 453 -8.18 -15.10 -9.78
N ALA A 454 -8.31 -14.06 -10.60
CA ALA A 454 -7.55 -13.92 -11.84
C ALA A 454 -6.04 -13.83 -11.57
N ALA A 455 -5.64 -13.16 -10.48
CA ALA A 455 -4.24 -13.10 -10.04
C ALA A 455 -3.73 -14.43 -9.43
N ALA A 456 -4.60 -15.21 -8.78
CA ALA A 456 -4.25 -16.50 -8.18
C ALA A 456 -4.12 -17.63 -9.24
N VAL A 457 -4.98 -17.65 -10.26
CA VAL A 457 -4.89 -18.62 -11.37
C VAL A 457 -3.60 -18.44 -12.18
N ALA A 458 -3.00 -17.26 -12.19
CA ALA A 458 -1.69 -17.01 -12.80
C ALA A 458 -0.51 -17.64 -12.04
N LYS A 459 -0.72 -18.23 -10.84
CA LYS A 459 0.35 -18.77 -9.98
C LYS A 459 0.61 -20.27 -10.08
N THR A 460 -0.25 -21.06 -10.74
CA THR A 460 0.06 -22.47 -11.08
C THR A 460 0.91 -22.51 -12.35
N ARG A 461 2.21 -22.35 -12.21
CA ARG A 461 3.16 -22.44 -13.31
C ARG A 461 3.53 -23.92 -13.53
N GLU A 462 3.30 -24.46 -14.71
CA GLU A 462 4.04 -25.66 -15.21
C GLU A 462 5.55 -25.37 -15.15
N ALA A 463 6.35 -26.40 -14.84
CA ALA A 463 7.79 -26.32 -14.80
C ALA A 463 8.32 -25.72 -16.12
N PHE A 464 9.07 -24.62 -16.02
CA PHE A 464 9.54 -23.88 -17.19
C PHE A 464 10.72 -24.59 -17.87
N PHE A 465 11.58 -25.23 -17.08
CA PHE A 465 12.67 -26.06 -17.57
C PHE A 465 12.38 -27.53 -17.26
N ALA A 466 12.60 -28.39 -18.28
CA ALA A 466 12.55 -29.83 -18.06
C ALA A 466 13.75 -30.25 -17.20
N THR A 467 13.49 -30.80 -16.02
CA THR A 467 14.55 -31.30 -15.13
C THR A 467 14.86 -32.80 -15.39
N ASN A 468 14.06 -33.47 -16.23
CA ASN A 468 14.24 -34.88 -16.67
C ASN A 468 14.48 -35.89 -15.52
N GLY A 469 13.93 -35.59 -14.31
CA GLY A 469 14.16 -36.40 -13.12
C GLY A 469 15.56 -36.24 -12.50
N ALA A 470 16.29 -35.15 -12.83
CA ALA A 470 17.59 -34.88 -12.24
C ALA A 470 17.47 -34.70 -10.72
N ALA A 471 18.45 -35.24 -9.99
CA ALA A 471 18.57 -35.00 -8.55
C ALA A 471 18.87 -33.53 -8.26
N ALA A 472 18.57 -33.07 -7.03
CA ALA A 472 18.88 -31.74 -6.56
C ALA A 472 20.36 -31.39 -6.82
N THR A 473 20.63 -30.22 -7.35
CA THR A 473 22.00 -29.76 -7.61
C THR A 473 22.70 -29.41 -6.29
N VAL A 474 23.92 -29.96 -6.08
CA VAL A 474 24.76 -29.62 -4.92
C VAL A 474 25.26 -28.18 -5.05
N ARG A 475 24.98 -27.35 -4.04
CA ARG A 475 25.22 -25.88 -4.02
C ARG A 475 26.52 -25.56 -3.31
N GLU A 476 27.67 -25.74 -3.97
CA GLU A 476 29.00 -25.56 -3.40
C GLU A 476 29.33 -24.07 -3.12
N PHE A 477 28.62 -23.13 -3.75
CA PHE A 477 28.82 -21.69 -3.57
C PHE A 477 28.50 -21.17 -2.15
N TYR A 478 27.91 -21.99 -1.28
CA TYR A 478 27.67 -21.61 0.13
C TYR A 478 28.84 -21.94 1.06
N GLU A 479 29.71 -22.89 0.66
CA GLU A 479 30.86 -23.31 1.47
C GLU A 479 31.96 -22.25 1.45
N ASP A 480 32.31 -21.76 0.26
CA ASP A 480 33.23 -20.66 0.05
C ASP A 480 32.72 -19.78 -1.11
N THR A 481 32.20 -18.59 -0.79
CA THR A 481 31.68 -17.66 -1.79
C THR A 481 32.76 -17.05 -2.69
N SER A 482 34.04 -17.14 -2.30
CA SER A 482 35.18 -16.63 -3.07
C SER A 482 35.77 -17.64 -4.06
N GLN A 483 35.40 -18.90 -3.92
CA GLN A 483 35.83 -19.94 -4.86
C GLN A 483 35.11 -19.76 -6.21
N THR A 484 35.85 -19.73 -7.29
CA THR A 484 35.32 -19.45 -8.64
C THR A 484 35.58 -20.56 -9.63
N ALA A 485 36.59 -21.42 -9.41
CA ALA A 485 36.95 -22.51 -10.29
C ALA A 485 36.56 -23.86 -9.67
N PHE A 486 35.93 -24.75 -10.43
CA PHE A 486 35.51 -26.06 -9.98
C PHE A 486 35.48 -27.10 -11.13
N GLU A 487 35.43 -28.38 -10.78
CA GLU A 487 35.16 -29.46 -11.70
C GLU A 487 33.85 -30.15 -11.33
N THR A 488 33.03 -30.47 -12.32
CA THR A 488 31.71 -31.08 -12.10
C THR A 488 31.33 -32.00 -13.25
N THR A 489 30.22 -32.69 -13.14
CA THR A 489 29.67 -33.53 -14.21
C THR A 489 28.41 -32.91 -14.81
N VAL A 490 28.40 -32.77 -16.12
CA VAL A 490 27.19 -32.38 -16.88
C VAL A 490 26.25 -33.58 -16.90
N LEU A 491 25.03 -33.38 -16.35
CA LEU A 491 23.99 -34.39 -16.28
C LEU A 491 23.04 -34.34 -17.49
N ASP A 492 22.72 -33.14 -17.95
CA ASP A 492 21.88 -32.89 -19.13
C ASP A 492 22.30 -31.56 -19.82
N CYS A 493 22.11 -31.54 -21.15
CA CYS A 493 22.27 -30.36 -21.97
C CYS A 493 21.22 -30.37 -23.09
N SER A 494 20.27 -29.48 -23.03
CA SER A 494 19.15 -29.43 -23.97
C SER A 494 19.05 -28.04 -24.62
N ALA A 495 18.73 -27.99 -25.92
CA ALA A 495 18.49 -26.75 -26.63
C ALA A 495 17.21 -26.06 -26.08
N LEU A 496 17.26 -24.76 -25.94
CA LEU A 496 16.11 -23.95 -25.55
C LEU A 496 15.11 -23.86 -26.71
N THR A 497 13.83 -24.00 -26.38
CA THR A 497 12.74 -23.84 -27.34
C THR A 497 12.48 -22.35 -27.63
N GLU A 498 11.87 -22.03 -28.79
CA GLU A 498 11.45 -20.65 -29.13
C GLU A 498 10.52 -20.06 -28.06
N VAL A 499 9.64 -20.88 -27.46
CA VAL A 499 8.75 -20.45 -26.38
C VAL A 499 9.54 -20.06 -25.12
N GLN A 500 10.54 -20.85 -24.74
CA GLN A 500 11.41 -20.52 -23.62
C GLN A 500 12.21 -19.25 -23.88
N LEU A 501 12.82 -19.11 -25.03
CA LEU A 501 13.58 -17.91 -25.42
C LEU A 501 12.72 -16.63 -25.41
N SER A 502 11.48 -16.71 -25.91
CA SER A 502 10.56 -15.57 -25.95
C SER A 502 9.99 -15.21 -24.57
N THR A 503 9.96 -16.15 -23.63
CA THR A 503 9.37 -15.98 -22.30
C THR A 503 10.42 -15.61 -21.25
N LEU A 504 11.70 -15.93 -21.50
CA LEU A 504 12.80 -15.58 -20.60
C LEU A 504 12.98 -14.07 -20.55
N ASN A 505 12.69 -13.51 -19.38
CA ASN A 505 12.97 -12.10 -19.08
C ASN A 505 14.38 -11.97 -18.52
N PHE A 506 15.30 -11.45 -19.35
CA PHE A 506 16.65 -11.14 -18.92
C PHE A 506 16.73 -9.71 -18.40
N SER A 507 17.51 -9.51 -17.33
CA SER A 507 18.00 -8.19 -16.98
C SER A 507 18.83 -7.62 -18.14
N SER A 508 18.78 -6.30 -18.34
CA SER A 508 19.66 -5.60 -19.31
C SER A 508 21.16 -5.77 -19.01
N GLU A 509 21.48 -6.39 -17.88
CA GLU A 509 22.86 -6.68 -17.44
C GLU A 509 23.33 -8.08 -17.85
N VAL A 510 22.46 -8.92 -18.43
CA VAL A 510 22.83 -10.22 -18.99
C VAL A 510 23.51 -9.99 -20.34
N LYS A 511 24.75 -10.48 -20.47
CA LYS A 511 25.58 -10.38 -21.70
C LYS A 511 25.51 -11.69 -22.47
N GLY A 512 24.97 -11.69 -23.67
CA GLY A 512 24.84 -12.83 -24.56
C GLY A 512 23.42 -13.37 -24.68
N GLU A 513 23.18 -14.21 -25.65
CA GLU A 513 21.89 -14.87 -25.89
C GLU A 513 22.05 -16.37 -25.57
N PRO A 514 21.24 -16.91 -24.63
CA PRO A 514 21.34 -18.32 -24.32
C PRO A 514 20.71 -19.14 -25.46
N THR A 515 21.31 -20.30 -25.70
CA THR A 515 20.81 -21.27 -26.69
C THR A 515 20.52 -22.63 -26.08
N HIS A 516 21.16 -22.96 -24.93
CA HIS A 516 21.03 -24.25 -24.25
C HIS A 516 20.81 -24.07 -22.75
N ALA A 517 20.14 -25.06 -22.16
CA ALA A 517 19.99 -25.27 -20.72
C ALA A 517 20.85 -26.46 -20.29
N VAL A 518 21.73 -26.25 -19.33
CA VAL A 518 22.68 -27.26 -18.84
C VAL A 518 22.42 -27.54 -17.37
N ILE A 519 22.31 -28.81 -17.01
CA ILE A 519 22.15 -29.30 -15.63
C ILE A 519 23.46 -29.93 -15.19
N LEU A 520 24.00 -29.51 -14.05
CA LEU A 520 25.22 -29.98 -13.45
C LEU A 520 24.91 -30.78 -12.16
N ARG A 521 25.79 -31.71 -11.78
CA ARG A 521 25.69 -32.44 -10.50
C ARG A 521 25.90 -31.51 -9.32
N SER A 522 26.91 -30.65 -9.40
CA SER A 522 27.24 -29.64 -8.40
C SER A 522 27.66 -28.35 -9.09
N THR A 523 27.58 -27.21 -8.42
CA THR A 523 27.91 -25.93 -9.02
C THR A 523 28.35 -24.88 -8.00
N LEU A 524 29.29 -24.02 -8.44
CA LEU A 524 29.61 -22.75 -7.79
C LEU A 524 28.77 -21.58 -8.33
N PHE A 525 28.01 -21.74 -9.42
CA PHE A 525 27.16 -20.68 -9.95
C PHE A 525 25.92 -20.47 -9.08
N TYR A 526 25.75 -19.27 -8.56
CA TYR A 526 24.54 -18.86 -7.83
C TYR A 526 23.37 -18.62 -8.82
N PRO A 527 22.23 -19.27 -8.65
CA PRO A 527 21.06 -19.03 -9.48
C PRO A 527 20.33 -17.76 -9.06
N GLU A 528 19.67 -17.06 -10.00
CA GLU A 528 18.85 -15.91 -9.67
C GLU A 528 17.83 -16.26 -8.58
N GLY A 529 17.87 -15.52 -7.49
CA GLY A 529 16.98 -15.73 -6.35
C GLY A 529 17.07 -14.62 -5.32
N GLY A 530 15.98 -14.38 -4.56
CA GLY A 530 15.93 -13.34 -3.54
C GLY A 530 16.23 -11.91 -4.07
N GLY A 531 16.03 -11.69 -5.37
CA GLY A 531 16.33 -10.44 -6.06
C GLY A 531 17.81 -10.25 -6.42
N GLN A 532 18.71 -11.21 -6.12
CA GLN A 532 20.07 -11.21 -6.65
C GLN A 532 20.09 -11.89 -8.02
N LEU A 533 20.72 -11.24 -9.00
CA LEU A 533 20.89 -11.81 -10.34
C LEU A 533 21.77 -13.06 -10.30
N GLY A 534 21.55 -13.96 -11.26
CA GLY A 534 22.36 -15.15 -11.45
C GLY A 534 23.79 -14.85 -11.84
N ASP A 535 24.70 -15.74 -11.48
CA ASP A 535 26.09 -15.66 -11.90
C ASP A 535 26.26 -15.95 -13.38
N GLN A 536 27.33 -15.42 -13.91
CA GLN A 536 27.85 -15.65 -15.26
C GLN A 536 29.26 -16.25 -15.19
N GLY A 537 29.75 -16.78 -16.31
CA GLY A 537 31.08 -17.32 -16.39
C GLY A 537 31.25 -18.28 -17.55
N SER A 538 31.94 -19.43 -17.36
CA SER A 538 32.12 -20.42 -18.42
C SER A 538 32.07 -21.86 -17.91
N LEU A 539 31.67 -22.77 -18.79
CA LEU A 539 31.76 -24.22 -18.66
C LEU A 539 32.64 -24.74 -19.83
N GLY A 540 33.90 -25.06 -19.54
CA GLY A 540 34.90 -25.26 -20.58
C GLY A 540 35.04 -23.98 -21.44
N ASP A 541 34.83 -24.14 -22.76
CA ASP A 541 34.92 -23.02 -23.73
C ASP A 541 33.55 -22.32 -23.96
N THR A 542 32.46 -22.80 -23.33
CA THR A 542 31.10 -22.27 -23.52
C THR A 542 30.77 -21.27 -22.43
N SER A 543 30.20 -20.10 -22.80
CA SER A 543 29.84 -19.06 -21.82
C SER A 543 28.52 -19.42 -21.12
N VAL A 544 28.48 -19.25 -19.80
CA VAL A 544 27.26 -19.25 -18.98
C VAL A 544 26.75 -17.81 -18.94
N VAL A 545 25.65 -17.55 -19.63
CA VAL A 545 25.09 -16.19 -19.76
C VAL A 545 24.12 -15.84 -18.64
N ASP A 546 23.51 -16.84 -17.99
CA ASP A 546 22.68 -16.66 -16.80
C ASP A 546 22.51 -17.98 -16.04
N THR A 547 22.15 -17.93 -14.77
CA THR A 547 21.92 -19.09 -13.93
C THR A 547 20.55 -18.98 -13.25
N ARG A 548 19.70 -20.00 -13.42
CA ARG A 548 18.32 -20.07 -12.93
C ARG A 548 18.10 -21.30 -12.04
N ILE A 549 16.94 -21.36 -11.39
CA ILE A 549 16.56 -22.52 -10.58
C ILE A 549 15.15 -22.99 -10.94
N GLU A 550 14.97 -24.30 -11.05
CA GLU A 550 13.67 -24.96 -11.19
C GLU A 550 13.54 -26.03 -10.10
N GLY A 551 12.71 -25.77 -9.10
CA GLY A 551 12.65 -26.59 -7.88
C GLY A 551 13.99 -26.60 -7.14
N GLU A 552 14.63 -27.76 -7.03
CA GLU A 552 15.96 -27.95 -6.42
C GLU A 552 17.08 -28.09 -7.45
N VAL A 553 16.78 -27.98 -8.76
CA VAL A 553 17.73 -28.15 -9.85
C VAL A 553 18.18 -26.79 -10.37
N ILE A 554 19.48 -26.55 -10.43
CA ILE A 554 20.08 -25.32 -10.97
C ILE A 554 20.31 -25.50 -12.47
N ILE A 555 19.82 -24.53 -13.25
CA ILE A 555 19.88 -24.51 -14.71
C ILE A 555 20.86 -23.43 -15.14
N HIS A 556 21.92 -23.85 -15.86
CA HIS A 556 22.93 -22.95 -16.42
C HIS A 556 22.56 -22.67 -17.88
N LEU A 557 22.25 -21.40 -18.18
CA LEU A 557 21.90 -20.99 -19.54
C LEU A 557 23.18 -20.63 -20.30
N THR A 558 23.48 -21.36 -21.37
CA THR A 558 24.73 -21.24 -22.13
C THR A 558 24.49 -20.75 -23.56
N ASP A 559 25.49 -20.06 -24.14
CA ASP A 559 25.50 -19.56 -25.51
C ASP A 559 25.76 -20.66 -26.56
N GLY A 560 26.10 -21.88 -26.13
CA GLY A 560 26.36 -23.05 -26.96
C GLY A 560 26.13 -24.37 -26.22
N PRO A 561 26.19 -25.51 -26.93
CA PRO A 561 26.05 -26.81 -26.31
C PRO A 561 27.28 -27.19 -25.49
N VAL A 562 27.03 -27.91 -24.37
CA VAL A 562 28.08 -28.47 -23.51
C VAL A 562 28.02 -29.98 -23.57
N GLN A 563 29.18 -30.65 -23.70
CA GLN A 563 29.23 -32.12 -23.78
C GLN A 563 29.00 -32.76 -22.41
N ALA A 564 28.27 -33.90 -22.42
CA ALA A 564 28.06 -34.70 -21.22
C ALA A 564 29.38 -35.25 -20.69
N GLY A 565 29.53 -35.30 -19.36
CA GLY A 565 30.71 -35.78 -18.68
C GLY A 565 31.39 -34.77 -17.78
N LEU A 566 32.67 -35.02 -17.45
CA LEU A 566 33.41 -34.12 -16.57
C LEU A 566 33.78 -32.84 -17.30
N ILE A 567 33.53 -31.70 -16.63
CA ILE A 567 33.84 -30.37 -17.17
C ILE A 567 34.35 -29.44 -16.07
N SER A 568 35.23 -28.49 -16.46
CA SER A 568 35.63 -27.39 -15.61
C SER A 568 34.67 -26.23 -15.74
N GLY A 569 34.30 -25.63 -14.60
CA GLY A 569 33.49 -24.39 -14.53
C GLY A 569 34.32 -23.23 -13.94
N GLN A 570 34.07 -22.03 -14.42
CA GLN A 570 34.72 -20.81 -13.94
C GLN A 570 33.65 -19.71 -13.80
N VAL A 571 33.41 -19.23 -12.57
CA VAL A 571 32.50 -18.11 -12.28
C VAL A 571 33.22 -16.78 -12.55
N ASP A 572 32.51 -15.79 -13.14
CA ASP A 572 33.00 -14.41 -13.26
C ASP A 572 33.05 -13.77 -11.87
N TRP A 573 34.28 -13.68 -11.34
CA TRP A 573 34.51 -13.12 -10.01
C TRP A 573 34.15 -11.64 -9.88
N ASN A 574 34.41 -10.84 -10.92
CA ASN A 574 34.11 -9.41 -10.83
C ASN A 574 32.63 -9.15 -10.70
N ARG A 575 31.82 -9.87 -11.48
CA ARG A 575 30.36 -9.85 -11.37
C ARG A 575 29.88 -10.40 -10.03
N ARG A 576 30.34 -11.59 -9.63
CA ARG A 576 29.97 -12.21 -8.34
C ARG A 576 30.25 -11.27 -7.18
N ARG A 577 31.45 -10.72 -7.12
CA ARG A 577 31.86 -9.77 -6.07
C ARG A 577 30.95 -8.54 -6.04
N GLN A 578 30.69 -7.92 -7.19
CA GLN A 578 29.83 -6.74 -7.24
C GLN A 578 28.38 -7.05 -6.80
N LEU A 579 27.85 -8.23 -7.15
CA LEU A 579 26.55 -8.68 -6.65
C LEU A 579 26.56 -8.92 -5.14
N MET A 580 27.65 -9.42 -4.57
CA MET A 580 27.85 -9.58 -3.12
C MET A 580 27.98 -8.22 -2.42
N ASP A 581 28.74 -7.26 -3.01
CA ASP A 581 28.83 -5.87 -2.50
C ASP A 581 27.44 -5.27 -2.38
N HIS A 582 26.64 -5.35 -3.43
CA HIS A 582 25.27 -4.83 -3.45
C HIS A 582 24.32 -5.59 -2.53
N HIS A 583 24.43 -6.94 -2.43
CA HIS A 583 23.53 -7.70 -1.58
C HIS A 583 23.79 -7.44 -0.10
N THR A 584 25.05 -7.43 0.29
CA THR A 584 25.44 -7.11 1.67
C THR A 584 25.08 -5.65 2.02
N ALA A 585 25.29 -4.71 1.07
CA ALA A 585 24.90 -3.32 1.22
C ALA A 585 23.37 -3.17 1.45
N VAL A 586 22.54 -3.95 0.75
CA VAL A 586 21.08 -3.93 0.94
C VAL A 586 20.69 -4.33 2.37
N HIS A 587 21.33 -5.35 2.95
CA HIS A 587 21.11 -5.73 4.35
C HIS A 587 21.54 -4.61 5.30
N ILE A 588 22.73 -4.04 5.12
CA ILE A 588 23.25 -2.96 5.97
C ILE A 588 22.33 -1.72 5.89
N VAL A 589 21.91 -1.31 4.69
CA VAL A 589 21.00 -0.17 4.51
C VAL A 589 19.62 -0.45 5.09
N GLY A 590 19.11 -1.68 4.96
CA GLY A 590 17.83 -2.09 5.56
C GLY A 590 17.85 -1.97 7.09
N GLY A 591 18.90 -2.49 7.74
CA GLY A 591 19.13 -2.34 9.18
C GLY A 591 19.30 -0.87 9.59
N SER A 592 20.07 -0.08 8.84
CA SER A 592 20.27 1.35 9.09
C SER A 592 18.99 2.17 8.94
N ALA A 593 18.18 1.87 7.92
CA ALA A 593 16.88 2.52 7.75
C ALA A 593 15.93 2.19 8.91
N ARG A 594 15.92 0.94 9.39
CA ARG A 594 15.12 0.54 10.55
C ARG A 594 15.59 1.21 11.83
N ALA A 595 16.89 1.27 12.06
CA ALA A 595 17.48 1.93 13.22
C ALA A 595 17.16 3.43 13.27
N HIS A 596 17.14 4.12 12.11
CA HIS A 596 16.88 5.55 12.01
C HIS A 596 15.40 5.90 11.98
N LEU A 597 14.59 5.17 11.19
CA LEU A 597 13.19 5.50 10.93
C LEU A 597 12.19 4.73 11.82
N GLY A 598 12.61 3.58 12.35
CA GLY A 598 11.80 2.78 13.28
C GLY A 598 11.38 1.41 12.75
N ALA A 599 10.75 0.61 13.63
CA ALA A 599 10.40 -0.79 13.41
C ALA A 599 9.39 -1.04 12.26
N HIS A 600 8.71 0.01 11.77
CA HIS A 600 7.81 -0.09 10.63
C HIS A 600 8.52 -0.25 9.28
N ILE A 601 9.86 -0.14 9.26
CA ILE A 601 10.65 -0.36 8.06
C ILE A 601 10.77 -1.87 7.79
N TRP A 602 10.15 -2.30 6.70
CA TRP A 602 10.22 -3.67 6.18
C TRP A 602 10.57 -3.67 4.70
N GLN A 603 11.25 -4.73 4.27
CA GLN A 603 11.54 -4.91 2.85
C GLN A 603 10.24 -5.24 2.09
N ALA A 604 9.80 -4.34 1.23
CA ALA A 604 8.68 -4.55 0.32
C ALA A 604 9.14 -5.19 -1.01
N GLY A 605 10.43 -5.10 -1.33
CA GLY A 605 11.05 -5.70 -2.48
C GLY A 605 12.53 -5.34 -2.57
N SER A 606 13.29 -6.10 -3.34
CA SER A 606 14.70 -5.80 -3.60
C SER A 606 15.17 -6.35 -4.94
N ASN A 607 16.21 -5.76 -5.48
CA ASN A 607 16.93 -6.26 -6.65
C ASN A 607 18.41 -5.89 -6.49
N LYS A 608 19.30 -6.84 -6.75
CA LYS A 608 20.74 -6.68 -6.65
C LYS A 608 21.34 -7.00 -8.00
N GLY A 609 21.56 -5.94 -8.78
CA GLY A 609 22.22 -5.99 -10.07
C GLY A 609 23.72 -5.66 -9.99
N GLU A 610 24.39 -5.68 -11.12
CA GLU A 610 25.81 -5.37 -11.23
C GLU A 610 26.06 -3.84 -11.12
N ARG A 611 25.16 -3.01 -11.68
CA ARG A 611 25.30 -1.55 -11.70
C ARG A 611 24.85 -0.86 -10.43
N TYR A 612 23.78 -1.36 -9.82
CA TYR A 612 23.18 -0.82 -8.59
C TYR A 612 22.27 -1.86 -7.95
N ALA A 613 22.07 -1.70 -6.66
CA ALA A 613 21.00 -2.40 -5.95
C ALA A 613 19.79 -1.50 -5.73
N ARG A 614 18.64 -2.14 -5.56
CA ARG A 614 17.38 -1.51 -5.23
C ARG A 614 16.80 -2.17 -3.99
N LEU A 615 16.44 -1.34 -3.01
CA LEU A 615 15.73 -1.74 -1.81
C LEU A 615 14.43 -0.92 -1.71
N ASP A 616 13.30 -1.60 -1.73
CA ASP A 616 11.99 -1.00 -1.49
C ASP A 616 11.63 -1.24 -0.04
N VAL A 617 11.41 -0.18 0.74
CA VAL A 617 11.07 -0.25 2.16
C VAL A 617 9.70 0.34 2.43
N THR A 618 9.00 -0.23 3.41
CA THR A 618 7.74 0.36 3.88
C THR A 618 8.02 1.65 4.64
N HIS A 619 7.38 2.75 4.26
CA HIS A 619 7.43 4.02 4.99
C HIS A 619 6.21 4.87 4.65
N PHE A 620 5.67 5.60 5.63
CA PHE A 620 4.40 6.32 5.50
C PHE A 620 4.49 7.69 4.84
N GLN A 621 5.71 8.21 4.65
CA GLN A 621 5.97 9.50 4.00
C GLN A 621 7.23 9.43 3.11
N ARG A 622 7.48 10.49 2.34
CA ARG A 622 8.70 10.58 1.54
C ARG A 622 9.91 10.82 2.43
N LEU A 623 10.98 10.09 2.13
CA LEU A 623 12.28 10.32 2.77
C LEU A 623 12.84 11.68 2.37
N THR A 624 13.29 12.42 3.36
CA THR A 624 13.99 13.67 3.16
C THR A 624 15.45 13.42 2.76
N ARG A 625 16.15 14.44 2.32
CA ARG A 625 17.58 14.34 2.03
C ARG A 625 18.39 14.04 3.29
N ASP A 626 17.98 14.60 4.44
CA ASP A 626 18.62 14.35 5.73
C ASP A 626 18.42 12.92 6.21
N ASP A 627 17.22 12.32 6.04
CA ASP A 627 17.00 10.90 6.32
C ASP A 627 17.94 10.02 5.50
N LEU A 628 18.08 10.32 4.19
CA LEU A 628 18.96 9.55 3.31
C LEU A 628 20.43 9.66 3.74
N HIS A 629 20.91 10.85 4.12
CA HIS A 629 22.25 11.04 4.63
C HIS A 629 22.48 10.28 5.94
N GLN A 630 21.55 10.34 6.89
CA GLN A 630 21.69 9.63 8.16
C GLN A 630 21.69 8.11 7.99
N ILE A 631 20.85 7.58 7.08
CA ILE A 631 20.86 6.16 6.74
C ILE A 631 22.19 5.76 6.06
N GLU A 632 22.70 6.58 5.13
CA GLU A 632 23.97 6.36 4.42
C GLU A 632 25.16 6.43 5.38
N ASP A 633 25.20 7.44 6.25
CA ASP A 633 26.28 7.62 7.23
C ASP A 633 26.31 6.44 8.21
N HIS A 634 25.17 6.04 8.79
CA HIS A 634 25.09 4.89 9.68
C HIS A 634 25.48 3.58 8.96
N ALA A 635 25.05 3.41 7.70
CA ALA A 635 25.45 2.24 6.91
C ALA A 635 26.98 2.18 6.70
N ASN A 636 27.61 3.31 6.41
CA ASN A 636 29.06 3.37 6.28
C ASN A 636 29.80 3.22 7.63
N GLU A 637 29.22 3.62 8.75
CA GLU A 637 29.74 3.33 10.10
C GLU A 637 29.75 1.82 10.37
N ILE A 638 28.70 1.08 10.01
CA ILE A 638 28.65 -0.39 10.14
C ILE A 638 29.69 -1.06 9.26
N ILE A 639 29.90 -0.56 8.03
CA ILE A 639 30.97 -1.03 7.14
C ILE A 639 32.36 -0.77 7.75
N ALA A 640 32.58 0.43 8.28
CA ALA A 640 33.85 0.82 8.89
C ALA A 640 34.14 0.04 10.19
N ALA A 641 33.10 -0.29 10.97
CA ALA A 641 33.23 -1.14 12.15
C ALA A 641 33.60 -2.59 11.81
N ASN A 642 33.45 -3.00 10.57
CA ASN A 642 33.86 -4.28 10.00
C ASN A 642 33.31 -5.49 10.77
N HIS A 643 32.03 -5.48 11.13
CA HIS A 643 31.38 -6.60 11.79
C HIS A 643 31.49 -7.89 10.96
N SER A 644 31.65 -9.03 11.64
CA SER A 644 31.58 -10.35 11.03
C SER A 644 30.17 -10.63 10.51
N ILE A 645 30.10 -11.30 9.38
CA ILE A 645 28.83 -11.74 8.75
C ILE A 645 28.70 -13.24 8.97
N GLU A 646 27.86 -13.61 9.93
CA GLU A 646 27.59 -15.00 10.23
C GLU A 646 26.60 -15.58 9.21
N LYS A 647 26.92 -16.77 8.72
CA LYS A 647 26.10 -17.56 7.76
C LYS A 647 25.62 -18.81 8.47
N LEU A 648 24.46 -18.74 9.12
CA LEU A 648 23.91 -19.80 9.95
C LEU A 648 22.92 -20.64 9.13
N VAL A 649 22.84 -21.95 9.42
CA VAL A 649 21.78 -22.84 8.94
C VAL A 649 21.18 -23.54 10.14
N MET A 650 19.87 -23.40 10.33
CA MET A 650 19.18 -23.99 11.47
C MET A 650 17.73 -24.31 11.17
N GLY A 651 17.11 -25.09 12.04
CA GLY A 651 15.68 -25.37 11.93
C GLY A 651 14.83 -24.12 12.08
N ARG A 652 13.73 -24.03 11.34
CA ARG A 652 12.85 -22.86 11.33
C ARG A 652 12.36 -22.48 12.73
N ALA A 653 11.87 -23.47 13.52
CA ALA A 653 11.39 -23.21 14.88
C ALA A 653 12.48 -22.64 15.79
N GLU A 654 13.72 -23.12 15.69
CA GLU A 654 14.85 -22.61 16.43
C GLU A 654 15.18 -21.15 16.03
N ALA A 655 15.12 -20.88 14.73
CA ALA A 655 15.36 -19.54 14.19
C ALA A 655 14.30 -18.53 14.67
N ASP A 656 13.02 -18.89 14.63
CA ASP A 656 11.91 -18.08 15.13
C ASP A 656 12.06 -17.76 16.63
N GLN A 657 12.42 -18.76 17.44
CA GLN A 657 12.65 -18.56 18.86
C GLN A 657 13.85 -17.68 19.16
N ARG A 658 14.92 -17.80 18.38
CA ARG A 658 16.17 -17.09 18.63
C ARG A 658 16.18 -15.67 18.11
N PHE A 659 15.56 -15.41 16.95
CA PHE A 659 15.67 -14.16 16.21
C PHE A 659 14.32 -13.47 15.96
N GLY A 660 13.20 -14.12 16.28
CA GLY A 660 11.87 -13.60 16.04
C GLY A 660 11.52 -13.53 14.53
N PHE A 661 10.43 -12.83 14.22
CA PHE A 661 9.89 -12.78 12.85
C PHE A 661 10.54 -11.72 11.97
N GLU A 662 11.43 -10.88 12.51
CA GLU A 662 12.23 -9.91 11.74
C GLU A 662 13.12 -10.59 10.69
N LEU A 663 13.39 -11.90 10.87
CA LEU A 663 14.05 -12.74 9.88
C LEU A 663 13.42 -12.67 8.48
N TYR A 664 12.10 -12.44 8.40
CA TYR A 664 11.34 -12.63 7.16
C TYR A 664 11.19 -11.36 6.32
N GLN A 665 12.24 -10.53 6.27
CA GLN A 665 12.24 -9.29 5.46
C GLN A 665 11.97 -9.56 3.97
N GLY A 666 12.52 -10.65 3.41
CA GLY A 666 12.29 -11.07 2.02
C GLY A 666 11.10 -12.00 1.82
N GLY A 667 10.27 -12.22 2.85
CA GLY A 667 9.20 -13.19 2.92
C GLY A 667 9.64 -14.53 3.54
N PRO A 668 8.70 -15.37 3.99
CA PRO A 668 9.01 -16.62 4.69
C PRO A 668 9.58 -17.67 3.73
N PRO A 669 10.74 -18.29 4.04
CA PRO A 669 11.24 -19.44 3.29
C PRO A 669 10.29 -20.62 3.42
N LYS A 670 10.23 -21.48 2.39
CA LYS A 670 9.39 -22.69 2.38
C LYS A 670 10.09 -23.92 2.97
N GLN A 671 11.40 -23.84 3.19
CA GLN A 671 12.23 -24.96 3.65
C GLN A 671 12.14 -25.11 5.17
N GLN A 672 12.36 -26.35 5.67
CA GLN A 672 12.46 -26.67 7.10
C GLN A 672 13.76 -26.14 7.74
N GLN A 673 14.85 -26.20 6.97
CA GLN A 673 16.14 -25.62 7.34
C GLN A 673 16.26 -24.29 6.63
N ILE A 674 16.49 -23.23 7.37
CA ILE A 674 16.63 -21.88 6.80
C ILE A 674 18.05 -21.39 6.97
N ARG A 675 18.54 -20.72 5.93
CA ARG A 675 19.82 -20.03 5.96
C ARG A 675 19.60 -18.59 6.42
N ILE A 676 20.39 -18.17 7.42
CA ILE A 676 20.31 -16.87 8.08
C ILE A 676 21.62 -16.14 7.88
N ILE A 677 21.53 -14.88 7.52
CA ILE A 677 22.64 -13.94 7.49
C ILE A 677 22.49 -12.98 8.66
N ARG A 678 23.53 -12.90 9.51
CA ARG A 678 23.58 -11.99 10.65
C ARG A 678 24.81 -11.09 10.54
N ILE A 679 24.62 -9.79 10.65
CA ILE A 679 25.67 -8.76 10.61
C ILE A 679 25.78 -8.17 12.03
N GLY A 680 26.58 -8.78 12.87
CA GLY A 680 26.68 -8.39 14.29
C GLY A 680 25.30 -8.33 14.97
N GLU A 681 25.01 -7.22 15.64
CA GLU A 681 23.69 -6.91 16.21
C GLU A 681 22.87 -5.96 15.31
N HIS A 682 23.38 -5.64 14.11
CA HIS A 682 22.80 -4.64 13.22
C HIS A 682 21.65 -5.17 12.37
N ASP A 683 21.80 -6.38 11.82
CA ASP A 683 20.79 -6.98 10.94
C ASP A 683 20.82 -8.51 11.03
N VAL A 684 19.64 -9.13 10.95
CA VAL A 684 19.47 -10.57 10.87
C VAL A 684 18.32 -10.91 9.94
N GLN A 685 18.59 -11.69 8.88
CA GLN A 685 17.57 -12.02 7.88
C GLN A 685 17.73 -13.46 7.37
N ALA A 686 16.61 -14.12 7.09
CA ALA A 686 16.59 -15.35 6.29
C ALA A 686 16.92 -14.99 4.83
N CYS A 687 18.10 -15.39 4.39
CA CYS A 687 18.61 -15.02 3.07
C CYS A 687 19.40 -16.16 2.40
N GLY A 688 19.01 -16.46 1.15
CA GLY A 688 19.68 -17.44 0.32
C GLY A 688 20.77 -16.88 -0.60
N GLY A 689 21.07 -15.57 -0.54
CA GLY A 689 22.04 -14.94 -1.42
C GLY A 689 23.51 -15.15 -1.04
N THR A 690 24.41 -14.70 -1.87
CA THR A 690 25.86 -14.71 -1.59
C THR A 690 26.26 -13.43 -0.87
N HIS A 691 27.06 -13.55 0.18
CA HIS A 691 27.48 -12.44 1.04
C HIS A 691 28.97 -12.53 1.35
N HIS A 692 29.57 -11.40 1.69
CA HIS A 692 30.89 -11.31 2.26
C HIS A 692 30.98 -12.00 3.63
N ASP A 693 32.19 -12.18 4.17
CA ASP A 693 32.44 -12.69 5.51
C ASP A 693 32.53 -11.57 6.55
N GLU A 694 32.87 -10.36 6.10
CA GLU A 694 33.00 -9.16 6.91
C GLU A 694 32.35 -7.95 6.22
N ALA A 695 31.73 -7.07 6.99
CA ALA A 695 31.02 -5.89 6.47
C ALA A 695 31.95 -4.92 5.72
N GLY A 696 33.19 -4.78 6.18
CA GLY A 696 34.20 -3.90 5.55
C GLY A 696 34.60 -4.28 4.12
N GLN A 697 34.37 -5.54 3.71
CA GLN A 697 34.64 -6.00 2.34
C GLN A 697 33.72 -5.36 1.30
N VAL A 698 32.56 -4.80 1.72
CA VAL A 698 31.63 -4.05 0.85
C VAL A 698 32.27 -2.76 0.32
N GLY A 699 33.14 -2.13 1.11
CA GLY A 699 33.73 -0.84 0.77
C GLY A 699 32.72 0.33 0.91
N GLU A 700 33.01 1.45 0.24
CA GLU A 700 32.13 2.63 0.28
C GLU A 700 30.73 2.32 -0.27
N LEU A 701 29.70 2.86 0.39
CA LEU A 701 28.31 2.74 0.00
C LEU A 701 27.69 4.13 -0.21
N ARG A 702 26.83 4.28 -1.23
CA ARG A 702 26.06 5.50 -1.49
C ARG A 702 24.61 5.20 -1.81
N ILE A 703 23.71 6.02 -1.26
CA ILE A 703 22.29 6.04 -1.64
C ILE A 703 22.11 7.13 -2.72
N ILE A 704 22.09 6.72 -3.98
CA ILE A 704 22.11 7.66 -5.10
C ILE A 704 20.76 8.26 -5.46
N ARG A 705 19.67 7.62 -5.04
CA ARG A 705 18.31 8.06 -5.32
C ARG A 705 17.30 7.48 -4.35
N SER A 706 16.29 8.28 -3.99
CA SER A 706 15.04 7.82 -3.37
C SER A 706 13.84 8.20 -4.25
N SER A 707 12.82 7.34 -4.29
CA SER A 707 11.57 7.60 -5.00
C SER A 707 10.44 6.76 -4.43
N GLN A 708 9.25 7.35 -4.34
CA GLN A 708 8.05 6.62 -3.99
C GLN A 708 7.61 5.71 -5.15
N VAL A 709 7.47 4.41 -4.88
CA VAL A 709 7.03 3.41 -5.87
C VAL A 709 5.52 3.29 -5.86
N GLN A 710 4.97 3.26 -4.68
CA GLN A 710 3.54 3.24 -4.39
C GLN A 710 3.32 3.88 -3.02
N ASP A 711 2.07 4.15 -2.69
CA ASP A 711 1.73 4.67 -1.37
C ASP A 711 2.18 3.70 -0.27
N GLY A 712 2.91 4.21 0.72
CA GLY A 712 3.49 3.44 1.81
C GLY A 712 4.77 2.67 1.46
N VAL A 713 5.39 2.88 0.29
CA VAL A 713 6.65 2.24 -0.11
C VAL A 713 7.61 3.22 -0.78
N GLU A 714 8.76 3.39 -0.18
CA GLU A 714 9.89 4.16 -0.70
C GLU A 714 10.97 3.23 -1.27
N ARG A 715 11.51 3.60 -2.43
CA ARG A 715 12.59 2.89 -3.12
C ARG A 715 13.91 3.60 -2.90
N LEU A 716 14.88 2.90 -2.37
CA LEU A 716 16.27 3.32 -2.29
C LEU A 716 17.06 2.66 -3.42
N GLN A 717 17.83 3.44 -4.14
CA GLN A 717 18.80 2.97 -5.13
C GLN A 717 20.20 3.15 -4.55
N ILE A 718 20.94 2.05 -4.47
CA ILE A 718 22.18 1.91 -3.71
C ILE A 718 23.28 1.49 -4.66
N VAL A 719 24.47 2.06 -4.51
CA VAL A 719 25.71 1.59 -5.13
C VAL A 719 26.74 1.32 -4.03
N ALA A 720 27.55 0.27 -4.19
CA ALA A 720 28.57 -0.12 -3.22
C ALA A 720 29.83 -0.61 -3.91
N GLY A 721 30.97 -0.55 -3.23
CA GLY A 721 32.23 -1.03 -3.74
C GLY A 721 32.70 -0.25 -4.97
N GLU A 722 33.02 -0.98 -6.08
CA GLU A 722 33.51 -0.33 -7.29
C GLU A 722 32.48 0.62 -7.91
N THR A 723 31.19 0.26 -7.93
CA THR A 723 30.15 1.12 -8.50
C THR A 723 29.93 2.41 -7.71
N ALA A 724 30.18 2.42 -6.39
CA ALA A 724 30.15 3.64 -5.59
C ALA A 724 31.30 4.59 -5.99
N ARG A 725 32.51 4.05 -6.18
CA ARG A 725 33.67 4.83 -6.67
C ARG A 725 33.45 5.36 -8.08
N GLU A 726 32.88 4.54 -8.97
CA GLU A 726 32.55 4.97 -10.34
C GLU A 726 31.52 6.08 -10.34
N HIS A 727 30.48 5.95 -9.47
CA HIS A 727 29.48 6.99 -9.30
C HIS A 727 30.10 8.30 -8.80
N ALA A 728 30.96 8.26 -7.76
CA ALA A 728 31.64 9.44 -7.24
C ALA A 728 32.48 10.13 -8.32
N ARG A 729 33.25 9.36 -9.10
CA ARG A 729 34.06 9.90 -10.23
C ARG A 729 33.19 10.49 -11.34
N ALA A 730 32.02 9.89 -11.60
CA ALA A 730 31.06 10.43 -12.58
C ALA A 730 30.47 11.76 -12.12
N GLN A 731 30.14 11.88 -10.83
CA GLN A 731 29.66 13.14 -10.24
C GLN A 731 30.75 14.22 -10.27
N GLU A 732 31.97 13.87 -9.93
CA GLU A 732 33.15 14.77 -10.00
C GLU A 732 33.37 15.29 -11.43
N ARG A 733 33.31 14.41 -12.44
CA ARG A 733 33.45 14.82 -13.86
C ARG A 733 32.34 15.79 -14.25
N LEU A 734 31.04 15.44 -13.97
CA LEU A 734 29.92 16.32 -14.27
C LEU A 734 30.04 17.69 -13.62
N LEU A 735 30.51 17.73 -12.37
CA LEU A 735 30.72 18.96 -11.64
C LEU A 735 31.84 19.79 -12.27
N ASN A 736 32.99 19.18 -12.62
CA ASN A 736 34.12 19.84 -13.28
C ASN A 736 33.74 20.36 -14.68
N GLU A 737 33.12 19.52 -15.53
CA GLU A 737 32.64 19.92 -16.85
C GLU A 737 31.62 21.08 -16.76
N SER A 738 30.72 21.04 -15.79
CA SER A 738 29.74 22.12 -15.56
C SER A 738 30.46 23.41 -15.13
N SER A 739 31.48 23.31 -14.29
CA SER A 739 32.26 24.44 -13.79
C SER A 739 33.10 25.08 -14.89
N GLU A 740 33.65 24.26 -15.79
CA GLU A 740 34.42 24.71 -16.96
C GLU A 740 33.58 25.56 -17.91
N VAL A 741 32.30 25.20 -18.14
CA VAL A 741 31.37 26.00 -18.96
C VAL A 741 31.28 27.45 -18.46
N PHE A 742 31.31 27.64 -17.14
CA PHE A 742 31.24 28.95 -16.52
C PHE A 742 32.61 29.58 -16.21
N GLY A 743 33.72 28.86 -16.46
CA GLY A 743 35.07 29.31 -16.19
C GLY A 743 35.35 29.56 -14.70
N VAL A 744 34.77 28.75 -13.81
CA VAL A 744 34.89 28.91 -12.35
C VAL A 744 35.31 27.60 -11.70
N SER A 745 35.84 27.65 -10.47
CA SER A 745 36.03 26.43 -9.68
C SER A 745 34.72 25.81 -9.24
N PRO A 746 34.64 24.48 -8.98
CA PRO A 746 33.46 23.76 -8.55
C PRO A 746 32.73 24.41 -7.36
N GLU A 747 33.46 24.90 -6.38
CA GLU A 747 32.88 25.53 -5.17
C GLU A 747 32.12 26.81 -5.51
N ASN A 748 32.51 27.53 -6.56
CA ASN A 748 31.88 28.78 -7.00
C ASN A 748 30.74 28.58 -8.00
N LEU A 749 30.56 27.33 -8.49
CA LEU A 749 29.52 27.03 -9.49
C LEU A 749 28.11 27.40 -9.00
N PRO A 750 27.66 27.03 -7.77
CA PRO A 750 26.29 27.35 -7.32
C PRO A 750 25.99 28.85 -7.34
N ALA A 751 26.94 29.67 -6.82
CA ALA A 751 26.79 31.13 -6.78
C ALA A 751 26.78 31.73 -8.21
N THR A 752 27.62 31.18 -9.10
CA THR A 752 27.71 31.62 -10.51
C THR A 752 26.44 31.28 -11.29
N VAL A 753 25.91 30.08 -11.14
CA VAL A 753 24.64 29.65 -11.78
C VAL A 753 23.49 30.50 -11.27
N GLN A 754 23.43 30.78 -9.97
CA GLN A 754 22.39 31.61 -9.37
C GLN A 754 22.43 33.06 -9.91
N ARG A 755 23.65 33.66 -10.03
CA ARG A 755 23.84 34.96 -10.65
C ARG A 755 23.45 34.96 -12.12
N PHE A 756 23.93 33.99 -12.90
CA PHE A 756 23.63 33.85 -14.31
C PHE A 756 22.12 33.72 -14.57
N PHE A 757 21.44 32.90 -13.77
CA PHE A 757 20.00 32.76 -13.88
C PHE A 757 19.23 34.06 -13.53
N GLY A 758 19.72 34.79 -12.54
CA GLY A 758 19.22 36.14 -12.21
C GLY A 758 19.41 37.14 -13.36
N GLU A 759 20.62 37.19 -13.92
CA GLU A 759 20.94 38.01 -15.09
C GLU A 759 20.10 37.63 -16.31
N TRP A 760 19.97 36.34 -16.59
CA TRP A 760 19.11 35.83 -17.70
C TRP A 760 17.64 36.27 -17.53
N LYS A 761 17.05 36.12 -16.34
CA LYS A 761 15.70 36.64 -16.06
C LYS A 761 15.59 38.14 -16.26
N SER A 762 16.60 38.89 -15.84
CA SER A 762 16.65 40.36 -15.99
C SER A 762 16.72 40.74 -17.47
N GLN A 763 17.54 40.03 -18.24
CA GLN A 763 17.69 40.24 -19.69
C GLN A 763 16.40 39.91 -20.42
N GLN A 764 15.72 38.82 -20.10
CA GLN A 764 14.42 38.45 -20.68
C GLN A 764 13.37 39.58 -20.43
N LYS A 765 13.28 40.06 -19.20
CA LYS A 765 12.40 41.20 -18.87
C LYS A 765 12.82 42.47 -19.61
N ARG A 766 14.12 42.71 -19.79
CA ARG A 766 14.62 43.87 -20.55
C ARG A 766 14.30 43.75 -22.01
N ILE A 767 14.39 42.54 -22.62
CA ILE A 767 13.99 42.28 -24.00
C ILE A 767 12.50 42.58 -24.17
N GLU A 768 11.64 42.05 -23.28
CA GLU A 768 10.21 42.36 -23.34
C GLU A 768 9.88 43.86 -23.25
N ILE A 769 10.57 44.59 -22.38
CA ILE A 769 10.44 46.05 -22.29
C ILE A 769 10.91 46.78 -23.55
N LEU A 770 12.05 46.33 -24.11
CA LEU A 770 12.58 46.94 -25.34
C LEU A 770 11.68 46.61 -26.56
N GLU A 771 11.15 45.38 -26.63
CA GLU A 771 10.17 45.01 -27.68
C GLU A 771 8.90 45.90 -27.61
N ALA A 772 8.36 46.06 -26.37
CA ALA A 772 7.21 46.96 -26.13
C ALA A 772 7.53 48.41 -26.50
N GLU A 773 8.74 48.92 -26.19
CA GLU A 773 9.17 50.25 -26.53
C GLU A 773 9.36 50.45 -28.04
N ILE A 774 9.95 49.45 -28.71
CA ILE A 774 10.06 49.45 -30.18
C ILE A 774 8.67 49.52 -30.82
N VAL A 775 7.72 48.72 -30.35
CA VAL A 775 6.32 48.77 -30.82
C VAL A 775 5.72 50.15 -30.57
N ARG A 776 5.92 50.74 -29.37
CA ARG A 776 5.45 52.07 -29.03
C ARG A 776 6.06 53.17 -29.92
N LEU A 777 7.34 53.15 -30.18
CA LEU A 777 8.03 54.08 -31.02
C LEU A 777 7.59 53.97 -32.51
N ARG A 778 7.42 52.76 -33.01
CA ARG A 778 6.88 52.52 -34.36
C ARG A 778 5.43 53.02 -34.51
N THR A 779 4.59 52.85 -33.46
CA THR A 779 3.23 53.42 -33.47
C THR A 779 3.16 54.91 -33.29
N SER A 780 4.13 55.50 -32.53
CA SER A 780 4.19 56.97 -32.30
C SER A 780 4.87 57.73 -33.43
N GLY A 781 5.84 57.12 -34.13
CA GLY A 781 6.57 57.70 -35.28
C GLY A 781 5.91 57.51 -36.64
N GLY A 782 4.93 56.62 -36.73
CA GLY A 782 4.19 56.28 -37.96
C GLY A 782 3.03 57.20 -38.31
N GLY A 783 3.10 58.46 -37.94
CA GLY A 783 2.10 59.47 -38.35
C GLY A 783 2.10 59.79 -39.82
N GLY A 784 3.03 59.12 -40.64
CA GLY A 784 3.18 59.45 -42.08
C GLY A 784 2.29 58.64 -43.04
N ASP A 785 1.85 57.40 -42.61
CA ASP A 785 1.12 56.46 -43.52
C ASP A 785 -0.35 56.22 -43.16
N ALA A 786 -0.88 56.88 -42.13
CA ALA A 786 -2.27 56.77 -41.78
C ALA A 786 -3.11 57.80 -42.51
N VAL A 787 -4.06 57.40 -43.30
CA VAL A 787 -4.97 58.25 -44.06
C VAL A 787 -6.28 58.36 -43.26
N GLU A 788 -6.76 59.61 -43.06
CA GLU A 788 -8.13 59.84 -42.54
C GLU A 788 -9.07 60.10 -43.67
N LYS A 789 -10.14 59.30 -43.77
CA LYS A 789 -11.18 59.43 -44.78
C LYS A 789 -12.54 59.11 -44.17
N ASP A 790 -13.53 59.96 -44.38
CA ASP A 790 -14.92 59.72 -43.92
C ASP A 790 -15.05 59.43 -42.40
N GLY A 791 -14.17 59.99 -41.59
CA GLY A 791 -14.16 59.82 -40.12
C GLY A 791 -13.52 58.51 -39.61
N ILE A 792 -12.83 57.79 -40.50
CA ILE A 792 -12.09 56.56 -40.19
C ILE A 792 -10.60 56.77 -40.47
N ARG A 793 -9.77 56.36 -39.52
CA ARG A 793 -8.32 56.35 -39.69
C ARG A 793 -7.86 54.97 -40.25
N TYR A 794 -7.22 54.99 -41.43
CA TYR A 794 -6.70 53.82 -42.06
C TYR A 794 -5.18 53.70 -41.82
N ALA A 795 -4.75 52.69 -41.04
CA ALA A 795 -3.35 52.39 -40.80
C ALA A 795 -2.92 51.14 -41.58
N ILE A 796 -2.35 51.33 -42.80
CA ILE A 796 -1.96 50.24 -43.67
C ILE A 796 -0.43 50.26 -43.88
N MET A 797 0.24 49.26 -43.26
CA MET A 797 1.71 49.25 -43.29
C MET A 797 2.33 47.86 -43.30
N GLU A 798 3.49 47.78 -43.87
CA GLU A 798 4.39 46.65 -43.70
C GLU A 798 5.21 46.84 -42.44
N ILE A 799 5.37 45.77 -41.66
CA ILE A 799 6.19 45.77 -40.50
C ILE A 799 7.18 44.61 -40.57
N ASP A 800 8.41 44.85 -40.11
CA ASP A 800 9.38 43.82 -39.90
C ASP A 800 9.28 43.30 -38.46
N GLY A 801 8.73 42.10 -38.31
CA GLY A 801 8.46 41.49 -37.03
C GLY A 801 7.59 40.22 -37.07
N GLU A 802 7.52 39.52 -35.96
CA GLU A 802 6.70 38.33 -35.84
C GLU A 802 5.22 38.63 -35.54
N MET A 803 4.34 37.63 -35.74
CA MET A 803 2.88 37.77 -35.53
C MET A 803 2.54 38.34 -34.12
N LYS A 804 3.31 37.98 -33.10
CA LYS A 804 3.12 38.50 -31.73
C LYS A 804 3.29 40.01 -31.64
N GLN A 805 4.29 40.56 -32.36
CA GLN A 805 4.56 42.00 -32.43
C GLN A 805 3.47 42.72 -33.24
N MET A 806 3.02 42.11 -34.36
CA MET A 806 1.89 42.61 -35.12
C MET A 806 0.64 42.71 -34.30
N MET A 807 0.29 41.71 -33.54
CA MET A 807 -0.86 41.69 -32.62
C MET A 807 -0.78 42.78 -31.55
N THR A 808 0.40 42.97 -30.98
CA THR A 808 0.62 44.01 -29.97
C THR A 808 0.43 45.41 -30.59
N MET A 809 0.99 45.66 -31.78
CA MET A 809 0.88 46.91 -32.49
C MET A 809 -0.55 47.19 -32.91
N LEU A 810 -1.24 46.16 -33.42
CA LEU A 810 -2.63 46.23 -33.81
C LEU A 810 -3.54 46.63 -32.67
N THR A 811 -3.35 45.96 -31.50
CA THR A 811 -4.09 46.25 -30.27
C THR A 811 -3.89 47.72 -29.83
N GLN A 812 -2.68 48.26 -29.99
CA GLN A 812 -2.43 49.65 -29.67
C GLN A 812 -3.09 50.62 -30.65
N LEU A 813 -3.09 50.29 -31.96
CA LEU A 813 -3.69 51.14 -33.00
C LEU A 813 -5.22 51.16 -32.85
N THR A 814 -5.86 50.08 -32.45
CA THR A 814 -7.32 49.92 -32.36
C THR A 814 -7.91 50.14 -30.95
N ARG A 815 -7.06 50.41 -29.95
CA ARG A 815 -7.49 50.53 -28.56
C ARG A 815 -8.35 51.76 -28.24
N ASP A 816 -8.17 52.88 -28.94
CA ASP A 816 -8.85 54.14 -28.64
C ASP A 816 -10.21 54.16 -29.36
N ALA A 817 -11.28 53.94 -28.62
CA ALA A 817 -12.63 53.94 -29.13
C ALA A 817 -13.08 55.31 -29.70
N SER A 818 -12.42 56.40 -29.30
CA SER A 818 -12.69 57.74 -29.82
C SER A 818 -12.12 58.00 -31.22
N LYS A 819 -11.27 57.13 -31.72
CA LYS A 819 -10.61 57.21 -33.01
C LYS A 819 -10.91 55.93 -33.79
N PRO A 820 -12.01 55.93 -34.58
CA PRO A 820 -12.37 54.82 -35.42
C PRO A 820 -11.19 54.44 -36.34
N THR A 821 -10.52 53.30 -36.08
CA THR A 821 -9.32 52.91 -36.81
C THR A 821 -9.54 51.56 -37.47
N LEU A 822 -9.20 51.46 -38.76
CA LEU A 822 -8.99 50.19 -39.46
C LEU A 822 -7.49 50.04 -39.70
N ALA A 823 -6.89 49.02 -39.07
CA ALA A 823 -5.49 48.73 -39.18
C ALA A 823 -5.27 47.43 -40.04
N ILE A 824 -4.37 47.49 -41.01
CA ILE A 824 -3.95 46.38 -41.83
C ILE A 824 -2.44 46.31 -41.79
N LEU A 825 -1.94 45.26 -41.19
CA LEU A 825 -0.52 45.05 -41.01
C LEU A 825 -0.07 43.79 -41.76
N GLY A 826 1.06 43.90 -42.46
CA GLY A 826 1.69 42.81 -43.14
C GLY A 826 3.13 42.61 -42.78
N THR A 827 3.61 41.38 -42.73
CA THR A 827 5.04 41.05 -42.57
C THR A 827 5.45 39.96 -43.56
N ARG A 828 6.73 40.00 -43.96
CA ARG A 828 7.33 39.00 -44.85
C ARG A 828 7.82 37.77 -44.09
N SER A 829 7.84 37.81 -42.74
CA SER A 829 8.28 36.69 -41.92
C SER A 829 7.46 35.43 -42.15
N ASP A 830 8.12 34.26 -42.20
CA ASP A 830 7.49 32.94 -42.36
C ASP A 830 6.52 32.81 -43.55
N GLY A 831 6.91 33.28 -44.71
CA GLY A 831 6.15 33.15 -45.99
C GLY A 831 5.15 34.26 -46.25
N GLY A 832 4.95 35.19 -45.32
CA GLY A 832 4.04 36.33 -45.42
C GLY A 832 2.79 36.16 -44.54
N LYS A 833 2.56 37.15 -43.68
CA LYS A 833 1.40 37.16 -42.79
C LYS A 833 0.70 38.51 -42.88
N LEU A 834 -0.62 38.44 -42.83
CA LEU A 834 -1.50 39.61 -42.85
C LEU A 834 -2.42 39.57 -41.61
N ILE A 835 -2.68 40.75 -41.04
CA ILE A 835 -3.67 40.88 -39.96
C ILE A 835 -4.47 42.17 -40.20
N VAL A 836 -5.77 42.09 -40.05
CA VAL A 836 -6.73 43.19 -40.26
C VAL A 836 -7.54 43.33 -38.96
N ALA A 837 -7.61 44.52 -38.41
CA ALA A 837 -8.53 44.79 -37.29
C ALA A 837 -9.14 46.17 -37.35
N SER A 838 -10.33 46.29 -36.78
CA SER A 838 -11.04 47.54 -36.60
C SER A 838 -11.25 47.81 -35.11
N THR A 839 -11.30 49.10 -34.73
CA THR A 839 -11.71 49.51 -33.38
C THR A 839 -13.13 49.02 -33.11
N GLU A 840 -13.28 48.19 -32.08
CA GLU A 840 -14.54 47.54 -31.74
C GLU A 840 -15.61 48.54 -31.33
N GLY A 841 -16.86 48.35 -31.80
CA GLY A 841 -17.97 49.28 -31.56
C GLY A 841 -17.83 50.66 -32.20
N SER A 842 -16.96 50.84 -33.22
CA SER A 842 -16.71 52.08 -33.92
C SER A 842 -17.23 52.06 -35.38
N LEU A 843 -17.30 53.26 -35.98
CA LEU A 843 -17.66 53.45 -37.39
C LEU A 843 -16.79 52.57 -38.32
N ALA A 844 -15.52 52.29 -37.95
CA ALA A 844 -14.64 51.41 -38.72
C ALA A 844 -15.13 49.95 -38.73
N ALA A 845 -15.64 49.45 -37.56
CA ALA A 845 -16.19 48.11 -37.44
C ALA A 845 -17.58 47.98 -38.10
N GLU A 846 -18.36 49.08 -38.17
CA GLU A 846 -19.67 49.06 -38.84
C GLU A 846 -19.57 49.05 -40.39
N ARG A 847 -18.51 49.70 -40.92
CA ARG A 847 -18.35 49.84 -42.38
C ARG A 847 -17.45 48.77 -43.02
N HIS A 848 -16.59 48.15 -42.25
CA HIS A 848 -15.57 47.24 -42.74
C HIS A 848 -15.54 45.92 -42.01
N ASP A 849 -15.70 44.81 -42.72
CA ASP A 849 -15.50 43.46 -42.23
C ASP A 849 -14.04 43.06 -42.43
N ALA A 850 -13.33 42.78 -41.36
CA ALA A 850 -11.92 42.41 -41.38
C ALA A 850 -11.66 41.08 -42.13
N VAL A 851 -12.63 40.14 -42.10
CA VAL A 851 -12.53 38.86 -42.81
C VAL A 851 -12.69 39.07 -44.33
N GLU A 852 -13.63 39.91 -44.77
CA GLU A 852 -13.82 40.24 -46.20
C GLU A 852 -12.58 40.94 -46.79
N ILE A 853 -12.02 41.91 -46.06
CA ILE A 853 -10.80 42.58 -46.49
C ILE A 853 -9.63 41.62 -46.54
N LEU A 854 -9.43 40.80 -45.49
CA LEU A 854 -8.35 39.82 -45.46
C LEU A 854 -8.46 38.85 -46.65
N ASN A 855 -9.63 38.31 -46.92
CA ASN A 855 -9.86 37.38 -48.03
C ASN A 855 -9.61 38.02 -49.39
N ALA A 856 -9.91 39.30 -49.55
CA ALA A 856 -9.64 40.01 -50.77
C ALA A 856 -8.15 40.18 -51.06
N ILE A 857 -7.29 40.31 -50.01
CA ILE A 857 -5.87 40.61 -50.17
C ILE A 857 -4.96 39.39 -49.97
N ALA A 858 -5.44 38.32 -49.28
CA ALA A 858 -4.63 37.15 -48.92
C ALA A 858 -4.13 36.35 -50.15
N GLY A 859 -4.81 36.44 -51.27
CA GLY A 859 -4.36 35.81 -52.53
C GLY A 859 -2.98 36.29 -53.00
N HIS A 860 -2.58 37.55 -52.70
CA HIS A 860 -1.26 38.10 -53.10
C HIS A 860 -0.09 37.45 -52.36
N ILE A 861 -0.34 36.94 -51.15
CA ILE A 861 0.66 36.19 -50.37
C ILE A 861 0.59 34.68 -50.61
N GLY A 862 -0.24 34.21 -51.57
CA GLY A 862 -0.41 32.80 -51.86
C GLY A 862 -1.04 32.02 -50.68
N GLY A 863 -1.97 32.62 -49.96
CA GLY A 863 -2.56 32.07 -48.75
C GLY A 863 -4.02 32.43 -48.55
N GLY A 864 -4.48 32.24 -47.31
CA GLY A 864 -5.84 32.58 -46.90
C GLY A 864 -5.85 32.83 -45.37
N GLY A 865 -7.02 33.13 -44.83
CA GLY A 865 -7.14 33.38 -43.42
C GLY A 865 -8.59 33.39 -42.94
N GLY A 866 -8.80 33.82 -41.71
CA GLY A 866 -10.14 33.95 -41.14
C GLY A 866 -10.10 34.67 -39.81
N GLY A 867 -11.27 34.82 -39.20
CA GLY A 867 -11.37 35.53 -37.93
C GLY A 867 -12.79 35.94 -37.59
N ARG A 868 -12.91 37.09 -36.97
CA ARG A 868 -14.17 37.77 -36.66
C ARG A 868 -14.27 39.05 -37.50
N PRO A 869 -15.47 39.62 -37.72
CA PRO A 869 -15.63 40.87 -38.48
C PRO A 869 -14.73 42.02 -38.00
N THR A 870 -14.34 42.05 -36.71
CA THR A 870 -13.47 43.08 -36.15
C THR A 870 -11.99 42.68 -36.07
N LEU A 871 -11.62 41.43 -36.35
CA LEU A 871 -10.25 40.93 -36.28
C LEU A 871 -10.05 39.68 -37.11
N ALA A 872 -9.27 39.74 -38.16
CA ALA A 872 -8.95 38.63 -39.02
C ALA A 872 -7.44 38.54 -39.28
N GLN A 873 -6.93 37.31 -39.37
CA GLN A 873 -5.52 37.02 -39.61
C GLN A 873 -5.36 35.98 -40.72
N GLY A 874 -4.32 36.08 -41.49
CA GLY A 874 -4.02 35.15 -42.56
C GLY A 874 -2.51 34.98 -42.76
N GLY A 875 -2.15 33.88 -43.43
CA GLY A 875 -0.77 33.61 -43.79
C GLY A 875 -0.70 32.94 -45.17
N GLY A 876 0.43 33.05 -45.83
CA GLY A 876 0.70 32.47 -47.10
C GLY A 876 2.16 32.09 -47.29
N SER A 877 2.48 31.49 -48.46
CA SER A 877 3.85 31.03 -48.76
C SER A 877 4.70 32.09 -49.49
N ASN A 878 4.11 33.23 -49.83
CA ASN A 878 4.78 34.28 -50.62
C ASN A 878 4.92 35.59 -49.81
N GLY A 879 6.00 35.75 -49.06
CA GLY A 879 6.30 36.97 -48.33
C GLY A 879 6.54 38.20 -49.18
N ASP A 880 7.06 38.02 -50.40
CA ASP A 880 7.28 39.12 -51.36
C ASP A 880 5.98 39.71 -51.90
N GLY A 881 4.85 39.05 -51.72
CA GLY A 881 3.52 39.51 -52.05
C GLY A 881 2.94 40.52 -51.05
N ILE A 882 3.55 40.74 -49.87
CA ILE A 882 3.05 41.67 -48.86
C ILE A 882 2.84 43.09 -49.37
N PRO A 883 3.78 43.74 -50.07
CA PRO A 883 3.53 45.10 -50.64
C PRO A 883 2.32 45.13 -51.58
N ALA A 884 2.19 44.14 -52.49
CA ALA A 884 1.05 44.01 -53.39
C ALA A 884 -0.28 43.79 -52.66
N ALA A 885 -0.28 43.02 -51.54
CA ALA A 885 -1.46 42.85 -50.69
C ALA A 885 -1.88 44.14 -49.99
N LEU A 886 -0.93 44.90 -49.46
CA LEU A 886 -1.19 46.18 -48.81
C LEU A 886 -1.66 47.26 -49.83
N ASP A 887 -1.11 47.28 -51.08
CA ASP A 887 -1.57 48.16 -52.12
C ASP A 887 -2.99 47.79 -52.63
N ALA A 888 -3.28 46.48 -52.72
CA ALA A 888 -4.62 46.01 -53.03
C ALA A 888 -5.63 46.40 -51.90
N ALA A 889 -5.20 46.37 -50.60
CA ALA A 889 -6.01 46.88 -49.54
C ALA A 889 -6.30 48.37 -49.63
N ARG A 890 -5.29 49.20 -50.00
CA ARG A 890 -5.49 50.63 -50.28
C ARG A 890 -6.49 50.85 -51.42
N GLN A 891 -6.33 50.17 -52.53
CA GLN A 891 -7.28 50.23 -53.69
C GLN A 891 -8.70 49.82 -53.31
N LEU A 892 -8.85 48.74 -52.55
CA LEU A 892 -10.14 48.21 -52.05
C LEU A 892 -10.87 49.25 -51.18
N LEU A 893 -10.13 49.99 -50.40
CA LEU A 893 -10.62 51.01 -49.46
C LEU A 893 -10.72 52.42 -50.14
N GLY A 894 -10.27 52.53 -51.39
CA GLY A 894 -10.30 53.77 -52.15
C GLY A 894 -9.38 54.87 -51.61
N LEU A 895 -8.21 54.42 -51.05
CA LEU A 895 -7.18 55.26 -50.43
C LEU A 895 -6.11 55.64 -51.44
#